data_c4eb6ed73fccb6fcdaf578290919a0f4
#
_entry.id   c4eb6ed73fccb6fcdaf578290919a0f4
#
_cell.length_a   1.000
_cell.length_b   1.000
_cell.length_c   1.000
_cell.angle_alpha   90.00
_cell.angle_beta   90.00
_cell.angle_gamma   90.00
#
_symmetry.space_group_name_H-M   'P 1'
#
loop_
_entity.id
_entity.type
_entity.pdbx_description
1 polymer ?
#
loop_
_entity_poly.entity_id
_entity_poly.type
_entity_poly.pdbx_seq_one_letter_code
_entity_poly.pdbx_strand_id
1 'polypeptide(L)'
;PKNGNSQDFSTHYNKTISEDNKLLGATAGDTWYKFVLESNIERDKNDPSVVIWDIGNELNFGVTDSSKYEQYAKNMKSYIEAIDKTRPITVGDNNPYGLRNNTFWDFRNKVTAVLANNGEGLAGANYSMAAMSGIHSAHPDWKIIATETASPSNSRGIYTTLSQYGKSGDYQCTAYDTNAVSWGNTARESWWYTIKDDFVSGEFIWTGFDYIGEPTPWNGTDKGSVSGDKLAVPNSSYFGVIDTAGFEKDSFYFYTSQWREDKQTLHIVPQSWNKKDLSISGGNVPVYVYSNAAKVELYLNGKLIGTSTRNPIKTAAGHEWATYSNESNDEEQCVAVNESHEWKAQAIQFKVKYAEGTLSAKAYDEDGKEITDTLGSQSVTTNSDAGSKLSVKAEKSEITADGSSLSYIAVDVNDKDGRFVSSADNSIRFTLTGNGTIVGVDNGNPSTVNKFQQKSVLTSSKTAKIKAFSGKALVIVRSTKDAGGFALKAESAGLTGETVFVNTVGEKNGEVFLKEYTIKPEYTVMMGTKPKLETTVTGTMSDGSKQEGTIDWKLTEDMYNHPGEYVLDGTMKFGKEEVAVSANLHVKPIIVAVQNYTRATVKGLVPTLPSTLAGILPDGTSYGAYPVTWDSIKESDLENVGDVVKVKGKVDVEGKEMTATATIRVAEGEVKEAVNIAPKYKTLKESCGEPADNLLSIVDGVNNVLNKPNMRWTNWNDHLLNSSPTITFTWDEVYELASINAWFFGDANVSAPESVTIAVSDDGENFKEVEFTHGDYQVNQKSELVFNEVQKARALRFTMKQVGTGYVGLTELEIWTSAKGYTSNKTAEL
;
A
#
# COMPACT_ATOMS: atom_id res chain seq x y z
N PRO A 1 -16.31 -21.98 21.98
CA PRO A 1 -16.80 -20.66 22.36
C PRO A 1 -15.90 -19.57 21.78
N LYS A 2 -16.53 -18.51 21.34
CA LYS A 2 -15.80 -17.43 20.68
C LYS A 2 -15.13 -16.50 21.69
N ASN A 3 -13.93 -16.04 21.35
CA ASN A 3 -13.18 -15.05 22.10
C ASN A 3 -14.05 -13.85 22.54
N GLY A 4 -13.98 -13.50 23.83
CA GLY A 4 -14.55 -12.29 24.41
C GLY A 4 -16.06 -12.11 24.31
N ASN A 5 -16.79 -13.07 23.73
CA ASN A 5 -18.23 -12.97 23.57
C ASN A 5 -19.00 -13.80 24.60
N SER A 6 -19.23 -13.20 25.78
CA SER A 6 -19.99 -13.83 26.84
C SER A 6 -21.44 -14.17 26.48
N GLN A 7 -22.04 -13.44 25.54
CA GLN A 7 -23.43 -13.67 25.15
C GLN A 7 -23.61 -14.98 24.40
N ASP A 8 -22.67 -15.37 23.56
CA ASP A 8 -22.74 -16.62 22.81
C ASP A 8 -22.81 -17.82 23.76
N PHE A 9 -21.95 -17.88 24.77
CA PHE A 9 -21.97 -18.99 25.74
C PHE A 9 -23.20 -18.95 26.63
N SER A 10 -23.44 -17.82 27.31
CA SER A 10 -24.55 -17.71 28.27
C SER A 10 -25.93 -17.76 27.59
N THR A 11 -26.07 -17.23 26.40
CA THR A 11 -27.34 -17.08 25.69
C THR A 11 -27.68 -18.32 24.85
N HIS A 12 -26.69 -19.02 24.30
CA HIS A 12 -26.90 -20.15 23.38
C HIS A 12 -26.30 -21.46 23.91
N TYR A 13 -24.98 -21.53 24.07
CA TYR A 13 -24.31 -22.79 24.35
C TYR A 13 -24.56 -23.37 25.72
N ASN A 14 -24.76 -22.56 26.76
CA ASN A 14 -25.07 -23.02 28.11
C ASN A 14 -26.57 -23.26 28.34
N LYS A 15 -27.39 -23.25 27.27
CA LYS A 15 -28.83 -23.58 27.37
C LYS A 15 -29.05 -25.09 27.33
N THR A 16 -30.01 -25.56 28.12
CA THR A 16 -30.50 -26.92 28.05
C THR A 16 -31.31 -27.10 26.77
N ILE A 17 -31.10 -28.20 26.09
CA ILE A 17 -31.89 -28.64 24.95
C ILE A 17 -33.27 -29.06 25.45
N SER A 18 -34.30 -28.38 25.00
CA SER A 18 -35.66 -28.54 25.50
C SER A 18 -36.38 -29.80 24.97
N GLU A 19 -36.01 -30.22 23.77
CA GLU A 19 -36.59 -31.38 23.08
C GLU A 19 -35.58 -32.05 22.17
N ASP A 20 -35.77 -33.33 21.85
CA ASP A 20 -34.90 -34.04 20.91
C ASP A 20 -34.88 -33.38 19.54
N ASN A 21 -33.72 -33.11 19.02
CA ASN A 21 -33.53 -32.60 17.66
C ASN A 21 -33.07 -33.74 16.73
N LYS A 22 -34.02 -34.36 16.04
CA LYS A 22 -33.76 -35.53 15.19
C LYS A 22 -32.88 -35.20 13.99
N LEU A 23 -32.84 -33.92 13.54
CA LEU A 23 -32.01 -33.47 12.41
C LEU A 23 -30.51 -33.40 12.83
N LEU A 24 -30.27 -32.84 14.00
CA LEU A 24 -28.90 -32.67 14.52
C LEU A 24 -28.43 -33.84 15.37
N GLY A 25 -29.34 -34.64 15.92
CA GLY A 25 -29.05 -35.73 16.86
C GLY A 25 -28.93 -35.27 18.31
N ALA A 26 -29.30 -34.01 18.61
CA ALA A 26 -29.20 -33.48 19.98
C ALA A 26 -30.32 -34.01 20.87
N THR A 27 -29.97 -34.37 22.12
CA THR A 27 -30.85 -35.02 23.08
C THR A 27 -31.40 -34.03 24.11
N ALA A 28 -32.67 -34.09 24.42
CA ALA A 28 -33.32 -33.28 25.46
C ALA A 28 -32.65 -33.48 26.82
N GLY A 29 -32.47 -32.40 27.57
CA GLY A 29 -31.83 -32.43 28.89
C GLY A 29 -30.32 -32.16 28.85
N ASP A 30 -29.63 -32.37 27.73
CA ASP A 30 -28.24 -32.00 27.58
C ASP A 30 -28.12 -30.46 27.35
N THR A 31 -26.90 -29.92 27.47
CA THR A 31 -26.59 -28.53 27.08
C THR A 31 -26.06 -28.49 25.65
N TRP A 32 -26.29 -27.37 24.96
CA TRP A 32 -25.76 -27.21 23.60
C TRP A 32 -24.24 -27.28 23.55
N TYR A 33 -23.51 -26.79 24.58
CA TYR A 33 -22.03 -26.88 24.55
C TYR A 33 -21.55 -28.34 24.72
N LYS A 34 -22.27 -29.19 25.50
CA LYS A 34 -21.96 -30.64 25.57
C LYS A 34 -22.14 -31.29 24.22
N PHE A 35 -23.33 -31.09 23.61
CA PHE A 35 -23.66 -31.68 22.29
C PHE A 35 -22.66 -31.27 21.21
N VAL A 36 -22.34 -29.98 21.10
CA VAL A 36 -21.40 -29.47 20.10
C VAL A 36 -20.00 -30.04 20.32
N LEU A 37 -19.53 -30.08 21.57
CA LEU A 37 -18.22 -30.60 21.91
C LEU A 37 -18.09 -32.09 21.57
N GLU A 38 -19.02 -32.90 22.05
CA GLU A 38 -19.06 -34.34 21.80
C GLU A 38 -19.16 -34.65 20.30
N SER A 39 -20.02 -33.92 19.55
CA SER A 39 -20.15 -34.11 18.10
C SER A 39 -18.87 -33.83 17.34
N ASN A 40 -18.13 -32.78 17.73
CA ASN A 40 -16.86 -32.44 17.09
C ASN A 40 -15.79 -33.49 17.41
N ILE A 41 -15.67 -33.91 18.67
CA ILE A 41 -14.68 -34.92 19.06
C ILE A 41 -14.96 -36.26 18.37
N GLU A 42 -16.24 -36.70 18.35
CA GLU A 42 -16.64 -37.94 17.68
C GLU A 42 -16.35 -37.92 16.18
N ARG A 43 -16.54 -36.80 15.52
CA ARG A 43 -16.24 -36.62 14.09
C ARG A 43 -14.73 -36.72 13.80
N ASP A 44 -13.90 -36.08 14.63
CA ASP A 44 -12.51 -35.76 14.28
C ASP A 44 -11.48 -36.64 15.04
N LYS A 45 -11.91 -37.44 16.05
CA LYS A 45 -11.01 -38.28 16.89
C LYS A 45 -10.14 -39.28 16.12
N ASN A 46 -10.58 -39.71 14.95
CA ASN A 46 -9.84 -40.67 14.12
C ASN A 46 -8.94 -39.98 13.07
N ASP A 47 -8.96 -38.66 13.00
CA ASP A 47 -8.10 -37.93 12.09
C ASP A 47 -6.69 -37.79 12.71
N PRO A 48 -5.63 -38.34 12.09
CA PRO A 48 -4.28 -38.32 12.63
C PRO A 48 -3.67 -36.90 12.61
N SER A 49 -4.24 -35.95 11.88
CA SER A 49 -3.79 -34.54 11.86
C SER A 49 -4.23 -33.76 13.10
N VAL A 50 -5.25 -34.23 13.83
CA VAL A 50 -5.67 -33.65 15.10
C VAL A 50 -4.75 -34.12 16.22
N VAL A 51 -3.99 -33.21 16.80
CA VAL A 51 -2.97 -33.52 17.84
C VAL A 51 -3.32 -32.95 19.22
N ILE A 52 -4.18 -31.94 19.32
CA ILE A 52 -4.59 -31.24 20.55
C ILE A 52 -6.07 -30.90 20.46
N TRP A 53 -6.80 -31.01 21.56
CA TRP A 53 -8.14 -30.49 21.71
C TRP A 53 -8.12 -29.11 22.38
N ASP A 54 -8.68 -28.07 21.74
CA ASP A 54 -8.83 -26.76 22.33
C ASP A 54 -10.30 -26.49 22.69
N ILE A 55 -10.56 -26.16 23.97
CA ILE A 55 -11.91 -25.86 24.44
C ILE A 55 -12.36 -24.41 24.18
N GLY A 56 -11.48 -23.57 23.68
CA GLY A 56 -11.80 -22.20 23.25
C GLY A 56 -10.67 -21.21 23.47
N ASN A 57 -10.85 -20.01 22.88
CA ASN A 57 -9.86 -18.95 22.90
C ASN A 57 -10.32 -17.77 23.76
N GLU A 58 -9.47 -17.31 24.68
CA GLU A 58 -9.69 -16.14 25.57
C GLU A 58 -11.10 -16.12 26.15
N LEU A 59 -11.44 -17.20 26.80
CA LEU A 59 -12.81 -17.52 27.19
C LEU A 59 -13.45 -16.44 28.06
N ASN A 60 -14.70 -16.11 27.74
CA ASN A 60 -15.60 -15.35 28.58
C ASN A 60 -16.96 -16.07 28.64
N PHE A 61 -17.27 -16.71 29.77
CA PHE A 61 -18.52 -17.44 29.92
C PHE A 61 -19.73 -16.57 30.30
N GLY A 62 -19.56 -15.24 30.42
CA GLY A 62 -20.62 -14.30 30.76
C GLY A 62 -21.13 -14.43 32.21
N VAL A 63 -20.30 -14.92 33.08
CA VAL A 63 -20.59 -15.10 34.52
C VAL A 63 -19.55 -14.37 35.36
N THR A 64 -20.01 -13.82 36.52
CA THR A 64 -19.14 -13.12 37.47
C THR A 64 -18.59 -14.02 38.57
N ASP A 65 -19.06 -15.27 38.66
CA ASP A 65 -18.63 -16.25 39.64
C ASP A 65 -17.48 -17.10 39.07
N SER A 66 -16.32 -16.92 39.66
CA SER A 66 -15.10 -17.63 39.22
C SER A 66 -15.18 -19.14 39.39
N SER A 67 -16.01 -19.66 40.33
CA SER A 67 -16.19 -21.10 40.52
C SER A 67 -16.89 -21.77 39.31
N LYS A 68 -17.69 -21.02 38.58
CA LYS A 68 -18.35 -21.50 37.36
C LYS A 68 -17.38 -21.67 36.19
N TYR A 69 -16.34 -20.84 36.09
CA TYR A 69 -15.28 -21.04 35.10
C TYR A 69 -14.60 -22.38 35.29
N GLU A 70 -14.24 -22.71 36.52
CA GLU A 70 -13.66 -23.99 36.90
C GLU A 70 -14.63 -25.15 36.63
N GLN A 71 -15.92 -24.99 36.99
CA GLN A 71 -16.94 -26.03 36.75
C GLN A 71 -17.15 -26.29 35.24
N TYR A 72 -17.24 -25.24 34.41
CA TYR A 72 -17.39 -25.43 32.96
C TYR A 72 -16.15 -26.08 32.33
N ALA A 73 -14.96 -25.70 32.76
CA ALA A 73 -13.73 -26.36 32.32
C ALA A 73 -13.70 -27.83 32.70
N LYS A 74 -14.06 -28.21 33.94
CA LYS A 74 -14.18 -29.61 34.38
C LYS A 74 -15.19 -30.39 33.56
N ASN A 75 -16.35 -29.81 33.29
CA ASN A 75 -17.38 -30.46 32.46
C ASN A 75 -16.85 -30.70 31.04
N MET A 76 -16.28 -29.66 30.38
CA MET A 76 -15.75 -29.79 29.02
C MET A 76 -14.64 -30.82 28.95
N LYS A 77 -13.68 -30.79 29.90
CA LYS A 77 -12.63 -31.82 30.02
C LYS A 77 -13.23 -33.22 30.12
N SER A 78 -14.20 -33.41 31.01
CA SER A 78 -14.83 -34.74 31.22
C SER A 78 -15.56 -35.25 29.98
N TYR A 79 -16.21 -34.39 29.20
CA TYR A 79 -16.89 -34.78 27.96
C TYR A 79 -15.89 -35.19 26.88
N ILE A 80 -14.77 -34.48 26.74
CA ILE A 80 -13.72 -34.86 25.81
C ILE A 80 -13.10 -36.18 26.21
N GLU A 81 -12.67 -36.34 27.49
CA GLU A 81 -12.02 -37.52 28.00
C GLU A 81 -12.92 -38.78 28.00
N ALA A 82 -14.25 -38.62 28.00
CA ALA A 82 -15.18 -39.71 27.83
C ALA A 82 -15.10 -40.35 26.41
N ILE A 83 -14.66 -39.58 25.42
CA ILE A 83 -14.59 -39.99 24.03
C ILE A 83 -13.14 -40.23 23.57
N ASP A 84 -12.22 -39.31 23.91
CA ASP A 84 -10.80 -39.36 23.53
C ASP A 84 -9.88 -38.96 24.69
N LYS A 85 -9.07 -39.93 25.15
CA LYS A 85 -8.04 -39.75 26.19
C LYS A 85 -6.63 -39.69 25.61
N THR A 86 -6.48 -39.75 24.31
CA THR A 86 -5.17 -39.89 23.67
C THR A 86 -4.49 -38.55 23.39
N ARG A 87 -5.26 -37.47 23.35
CA ARG A 87 -4.78 -36.13 23.04
C ARG A 87 -4.87 -35.18 24.23
N PRO A 88 -3.88 -34.31 24.45
CA PRO A 88 -3.95 -33.29 25.48
C PRO A 88 -5.05 -32.27 25.17
N ILE A 89 -5.56 -31.64 26.24
CA ILE A 89 -6.57 -30.57 26.15
C ILE A 89 -5.92 -29.24 26.53
N THR A 90 -6.27 -28.17 25.83
CA THR A 90 -5.77 -26.83 26.09
C THR A 90 -6.88 -25.78 26.02
N VAL A 91 -6.52 -24.54 26.27
CA VAL A 91 -7.29 -23.31 26.05
C VAL A 91 -6.34 -22.19 25.71
N GLY A 92 -6.65 -21.35 24.73
CA GLY A 92 -5.90 -20.12 24.48
C GLY A 92 -6.21 -19.10 25.58
N ASP A 93 -5.25 -18.81 26.44
CA ASP A 93 -5.44 -17.94 27.62
C ASP A 93 -4.50 -16.73 27.58
N ASN A 94 -5.04 -15.51 27.54
CA ASN A 94 -4.26 -14.27 27.56
C ASN A 94 -3.93 -13.79 29.00
N ASN A 95 -4.21 -14.58 30.02
CA ASN A 95 -3.85 -14.32 31.42
C ASN A 95 -3.57 -15.59 32.22
N PRO A 96 -2.75 -16.55 31.70
CA PRO A 96 -2.51 -17.83 32.36
C PRO A 96 -1.83 -17.69 33.73
N TYR A 97 -1.14 -16.58 33.98
CA TYR A 97 -0.45 -16.30 35.24
C TYR A 97 -1.35 -15.68 36.32
N GLY A 98 -2.58 -15.22 35.98
CA GLY A 98 -3.48 -14.59 36.95
C GLY A 98 -3.00 -13.25 37.51
N LEU A 99 -2.22 -12.47 36.73
CA LEU A 99 -1.61 -11.21 37.16
C LEU A 99 -2.57 -10.03 37.29
N ARG A 100 -3.80 -10.16 36.78
CA ARG A 100 -4.82 -9.10 36.82
C ARG A 100 -5.80 -9.38 37.95
N ASN A 101 -5.91 -8.47 38.92
CA ASN A 101 -6.72 -8.63 40.12
C ASN A 101 -8.20 -8.28 39.87
N ASN A 102 -9.11 -9.21 40.17
CA ASN A 102 -10.55 -9.02 40.38
C ASN A 102 -11.40 -8.57 39.17
N THR A 103 -11.05 -8.95 37.94
CA THR A 103 -11.94 -8.82 36.79
C THR A 103 -12.30 -10.19 36.23
N PHE A 104 -13.34 -10.30 35.42
CA PHE A 104 -13.66 -11.58 34.74
C PHE A 104 -12.51 -12.17 33.91
N TRP A 105 -11.56 -11.34 33.51
CA TRP A 105 -10.30 -11.75 32.85
C TRP A 105 -9.44 -12.64 33.75
N ASP A 106 -9.48 -12.45 35.08
CA ASP A 106 -8.68 -13.23 36.02
C ASP A 106 -9.18 -14.66 36.20
N PHE A 107 -10.42 -14.92 35.79
CA PHE A 107 -10.98 -16.26 35.93
C PHE A 107 -10.50 -17.24 34.86
N ARG A 108 -9.86 -16.76 33.81
CA ARG A 108 -9.31 -17.58 32.72
C ARG A 108 -8.22 -18.52 33.21
N ASN A 109 -7.35 -18.07 34.10
CA ASN A 109 -6.30 -18.88 34.68
C ASN A 109 -6.85 -20.13 35.43
N LYS A 110 -8.08 -20.08 35.94
CA LYS A 110 -8.73 -21.23 36.57
C LYS A 110 -9.11 -22.30 35.56
N VAL A 111 -9.46 -21.90 34.34
CA VAL A 111 -9.69 -22.83 33.23
C VAL A 111 -8.38 -23.49 32.86
N THR A 112 -7.33 -22.73 32.67
CA THR A 112 -5.97 -23.24 32.39
C THR A 112 -5.50 -24.20 33.45
N ALA A 113 -5.68 -23.87 34.75
CA ALA A 113 -5.31 -24.73 35.85
C ALA A 113 -6.06 -26.09 35.86
N VAL A 114 -7.36 -26.09 35.54
CA VAL A 114 -8.14 -27.33 35.42
C VAL A 114 -7.59 -28.26 34.35
N LEU A 115 -7.11 -27.70 33.25
CA LEU A 115 -6.60 -28.45 32.10
C LEU A 115 -5.15 -28.89 32.31
N ALA A 116 -4.28 -28.02 32.82
CA ALA A 116 -2.84 -28.20 32.82
C ALA A 116 -2.25 -28.80 34.12
N ASN A 117 -2.95 -28.71 35.27
CA ASN A 117 -2.45 -29.24 36.54
C ASN A 117 -2.11 -30.72 36.44
N ASN A 118 -1.11 -31.15 37.18
CA ASN A 118 -0.56 -32.50 37.20
C ASN A 118 0.06 -32.94 35.83
N GLY A 119 0.29 -32.01 34.92
CA GLY A 119 0.79 -32.30 33.58
C GLY A 119 -0.16 -33.10 32.70
N GLU A 120 -1.47 -33.10 32.97
CA GLU A 120 -2.50 -33.85 32.26
C GLU A 120 -2.83 -33.26 30.89
N GLY A 121 -2.74 -31.91 30.77
CA GLY A 121 -2.98 -31.17 29.52
C GLY A 121 -1.92 -30.11 29.28
N LEU A 122 -2.27 -29.10 28.48
CA LEU A 122 -1.37 -28.04 28.12
C LEU A 122 -1.87 -26.69 28.65
N ALA A 123 -0.98 -25.87 29.22
CA ALA A 123 -1.22 -24.48 29.51
C ALA A 123 -1.02 -23.66 28.24
N GLY A 124 -2.12 -23.24 27.61
CA GLY A 124 -2.09 -22.35 26.45
C GLY A 124 -1.86 -20.90 26.87
N ALA A 125 -0.94 -20.23 26.20
CA ALA A 125 -0.56 -18.85 26.53
C ALA A 125 -0.66 -17.95 25.30
N ASN A 126 -1.66 -17.03 25.30
CA ASN A 126 -1.79 -15.99 24.29
C ASN A 126 -1.04 -14.76 24.76
N TYR A 127 -0.14 -14.22 23.92
CA TYR A 127 0.59 -12.95 24.15
C TYR A 127 1.26 -12.83 25.54
N SER A 128 1.59 -13.97 26.14
CA SER A 128 2.20 -14.02 27.46
C SER A 128 3.70 -14.37 27.42
N MET A 129 4.35 -14.07 26.31
CA MET A 129 5.71 -14.51 25.98
C MET A 129 6.72 -14.17 27.08
N ALA A 130 6.76 -12.90 27.52
CA ALA A 130 7.66 -12.45 28.58
C ALA A 130 7.36 -13.05 29.97
N ALA A 131 6.13 -13.57 30.17
CA ALA A 131 5.70 -14.17 31.44
C ALA A 131 5.95 -15.68 31.53
N MET A 132 6.29 -16.37 30.44
CA MET A 132 6.38 -17.84 30.38
C MET A 132 7.32 -18.44 31.43
N SER A 133 8.50 -17.85 31.64
CA SER A 133 9.45 -18.30 32.68
C SER A 133 8.85 -18.17 34.09
N GLY A 134 8.05 -17.09 34.33
CA GLY A 134 7.33 -16.91 35.61
C GLY A 134 6.19 -17.92 35.79
N ILE A 135 5.46 -18.24 34.73
CA ILE A 135 4.39 -19.25 34.72
C ILE A 135 5.01 -20.62 35.05
N HIS A 136 6.10 -20.99 34.36
CA HIS A 136 6.78 -22.26 34.63
C HIS A 136 7.34 -22.32 36.06
N SER A 137 7.89 -21.23 36.57
CA SER A 137 8.41 -21.19 37.95
C SER A 137 7.29 -21.37 39.00
N ALA A 138 6.10 -20.83 38.75
CA ALA A 138 4.94 -20.98 39.63
C ALA A 138 4.27 -22.35 39.49
N HIS A 139 4.31 -22.95 38.31
CA HIS A 139 3.66 -24.21 37.94
C HIS A 139 4.65 -25.12 37.18
N PRO A 140 5.63 -25.71 37.87
CA PRO A 140 6.66 -26.54 37.18
C PRO A 140 6.11 -27.81 36.52
N ASP A 141 4.91 -28.22 36.88
CA ASP A 141 4.17 -29.36 36.27
C ASP A 141 3.43 -29.00 34.99
N TRP A 142 3.30 -27.70 34.65
CA TRP A 142 2.61 -27.29 33.45
C TRP A 142 3.50 -27.43 32.22
N LYS A 143 2.96 -28.08 31.19
CA LYS A 143 3.52 -28.05 29.83
C LYS A 143 2.92 -26.85 29.12
N ILE A 144 3.76 -25.93 28.67
CA ILE A 144 3.34 -24.65 28.09
C ILE A 144 3.37 -24.73 26.56
N ILE A 145 2.33 -24.21 25.92
CA ILE A 145 2.28 -23.97 24.49
C ILE A 145 1.85 -22.52 24.25
N ALA A 146 2.55 -21.81 23.38
CA ALA A 146 2.17 -20.46 22.99
C ALA A 146 1.06 -20.52 21.93
N THR A 147 -0.18 -20.39 22.39
CA THR A 147 -1.37 -20.63 21.56
C THR A 147 -1.71 -19.45 20.65
N GLU A 148 -1.18 -18.27 20.94
CA GLU A 148 -1.28 -17.10 20.07
C GLU A 148 -0.13 -16.13 20.38
N THR A 149 0.70 -15.83 19.37
CA THR A 149 1.92 -15.03 19.57
C THR A 149 2.07 -13.98 18.50
N ALA A 150 3.15 -13.22 18.59
CA ALA A 150 3.59 -12.22 17.62
C ALA A 150 2.60 -11.06 17.47
N SER A 151 1.78 -11.01 16.45
CA SER A 151 1.03 -9.84 15.98
C SER A 151 1.93 -8.68 15.54
N PRO A 152 2.95 -8.92 14.70
CA PRO A 152 3.71 -7.85 14.10
C PRO A 152 2.81 -7.07 13.15
N SER A 153 3.03 -5.76 13.02
CA SER A 153 2.25 -4.94 12.09
C SER A 153 3.11 -4.58 10.89
N ASN A 154 2.89 -5.25 9.77
CA ASN A 154 3.69 -5.11 8.56
C ASN A 154 2.85 -4.97 7.29
N SER A 155 3.29 -4.09 6.38
CA SER A 155 2.82 -4.03 5.00
C SER A 155 3.91 -4.54 4.07
N ARG A 156 3.58 -5.38 3.09
CA ARG A 156 4.55 -5.89 2.12
C ARG A 156 5.17 -4.75 1.31
N GLY A 157 6.52 -4.73 1.22
CA GLY A 157 7.27 -3.85 0.34
C GLY A 157 7.39 -2.38 0.78
N ILE A 158 7.06 -2.04 2.02
CA ILE A 158 7.15 -0.67 2.55
C ILE A 158 8.42 -0.50 3.38
N TYR A 159 9.44 0.14 2.80
CA TYR A 159 10.76 0.33 3.42
C TYR A 159 11.11 1.79 3.68
N THR A 160 10.22 2.72 3.42
CA THR A 160 10.43 4.16 3.60
C THR A 160 10.45 4.59 5.07
N THR A 161 10.04 3.73 5.97
CA THR A 161 9.98 3.99 7.42
C THR A 161 10.39 2.76 8.22
N LEU A 162 10.94 3.00 9.42
CA LEU A 162 11.17 1.98 10.44
C LEU A 162 10.16 2.09 11.59
N SER A 163 9.27 3.07 11.55
CA SER A 163 8.30 3.32 12.61
C SER A 163 7.01 2.52 12.41
N GLN A 164 6.32 2.28 13.51
CA GLN A 164 5.09 1.50 13.60
C GLN A 164 3.98 2.04 12.72
N TYR A 165 3.84 3.36 12.68
CA TYR A 165 2.80 4.03 11.92
C TYR A 165 3.50 4.94 10.93
N GLY A 166 3.45 4.60 9.66
CA GLY A 166 3.66 5.61 8.65
C GLY A 166 2.70 6.75 8.97
N LYS A 167 3.23 7.93 9.33
CA LYS A 167 2.39 9.12 9.52
C LYS A 167 1.83 9.65 8.20
N SER A 168 2.15 9.02 7.09
CA SER A 168 1.52 9.22 5.80
C SER A 168 0.06 8.75 5.88
N GLY A 169 -0.86 9.46 5.29
CA GLY A 169 -2.28 9.10 5.27
C GLY A 169 -2.62 7.84 4.46
N ASP A 170 -1.62 7.03 4.09
CA ASP A 170 -1.73 5.80 3.30
C ASP A 170 -2.01 4.54 4.14
N TYR A 171 -2.02 4.66 5.47
CA TYR A 171 -2.24 3.53 6.39
C TYR A 171 -1.28 2.34 6.18
N GLN A 172 -0.02 2.59 5.83
CA GLN A 172 0.98 1.53 5.68
C GLN A 172 1.85 1.42 6.94
N CYS A 173 2.27 0.18 7.25
CA CYS A 173 3.28 -0.13 8.25
C CYS A 173 4.60 -0.48 7.56
N THR A 174 5.72 -0.37 8.29
CA THR A 174 7.01 -0.81 7.78
C THR A 174 7.01 -2.31 7.46
N ALA A 175 7.75 -2.72 6.43
CA ALA A 175 7.99 -4.13 6.14
C ALA A 175 9.09 -4.75 7.05
N TYR A 176 9.92 -3.92 7.67
CA TYR A 176 10.91 -4.41 8.64
C TYR A 176 10.25 -5.01 9.88
N ASP A 177 10.85 -6.05 10.45
CA ASP A 177 10.40 -6.68 11.71
C ASP A 177 10.79 -5.82 12.94
N THR A 178 10.26 -4.60 12.98
CA THR A 178 10.51 -3.59 14.02
C THR A 178 9.25 -3.14 14.75
N ASN A 179 8.08 -3.61 14.32
CA ASN A 179 6.79 -3.19 14.85
C ASN A 179 5.90 -4.35 15.27
N ALA A 180 5.21 -4.14 16.36
CA ALA A 180 4.12 -4.99 16.83
C ALA A 180 3.06 -4.12 17.52
N VAL A 181 1.88 -4.66 17.71
CA VAL A 181 0.86 -4.05 18.57
C VAL A 181 1.29 -4.06 20.04
N SER A 182 0.63 -3.24 20.89
CA SER A 182 1.05 -3.08 22.28
C SER A 182 0.96 -4.33 23.16
N TRP A 183 0.19 -5.33 22.73
CA TRP A 183 0.06 -6.63 23.41
C TRP A 183 0.86 -7.74 22.75
N GLY A 184 1.45 -7.48 21.57
CA GLY A 184 2.20 -8.45 20.77
C GLY A 184 3.70 -8.21 20.79
N ASN A 185 4.41 -9.01 20.00
CA ASN A 185 5.85 -8.97 19.82
C ASN A 185 6.19 -8.99 18.32
N THR A 186 7.39 -8.59 17.96
CA THR A 186 7.92 -8.85 16.61
C THR A 186 8.10 -10.35 16.37
N ALA A 187 8.24 -10.77 15.13
CA ALA A 187 8.41 -12.18 14.77
C ALA A 187 9.65 -12.79 15.46
N ARG A 188 10.79 -12.08 15.43
CA ARG A 188 12.04 -12.53 16.05
C ARG A 188 11.92 -12.65 17.58
N GLU A 189 11.27 -11.70 18.22
CA GLU A 189 11.10 -11.70 19.67
C GLU A 189 10.18 -12.83 20.12
N SER A 190 9.06 -13.05 19.42
CA SER A 190 8.14 -14.16 19.70
C SER A 190 8.81 -15.50 19.58
N TRP A 191 9.52 -15.75 18.48
CA TRP A 191 10.23 -17.01 18.27
C TRP A 191 11.31 -17.26 19.34
N TRP A 192 12.05 -16.21 19.72
CA TRP A 192 13.06 -16.33 20.77
C TRP A 192 12.48 -16.80 22.10
N TYR A 193 11.36 -16.23 22.54
CA TYR A 193 10.68 -16.67 23.75
C TYR A 193 10.21 -18.10 23.67
N THR A 194 9.84 -18.56 22.49
CA THR A 194 9.37 -19.93 22.26
C THR A 194 10.51 -20.95 22.30
N ILE A 195 11.61 -20.67 21.61
CA ILE A 195 12.65 -21.69 21.36
C ILE A 195 13.74 -21.75 22.44
N LYS A 196 13.94 -20.69 23.22
CA LYS A 196 15.03 -20.64 24.21
C LYS A 196 14.84 -21.50 25.44
N ASP A 197 13.61 -21.90 25.75
CA ASP A 197 13.23 -22.62 26.97
C ASP A 197 12.57 -23.97 26.66
N ASP A 198 13.10 -25.06 27.23
CA ASP A 198 12.64 -26.43 26.97
C ASP A 198 11.23 -26.74 27.50
N PHE A 199 10.66 -25.89 28.36
CA PHE A 199 9.31 -26.06 28.88
C PHE A 199 8.21 -25.49 27.97
N VAL A 200 8.59 -24.82 26.85
CA VAL A 200 7.67 -24.30 25.83
C VAL A 200 7.64 -25.27 24.66
N SER A 201 6.47 -25.84 24.38
CA SER A 201 6.30 -26.88 23.34
C SER A 201 6.33 -26.35 21.91
N GLY A 202 6.12 -25.06 21.72
CA GLY A 202 6.04 -24.40 20.40
C GLY A 202 5.09 -23.22 20.43
N GLU A 203 4.86 -22.60 19.26
CA GLU A 203 3.98 -21.44 19.10
C GLU A 203 3.03 -21.56 17.90
N PHE A 204 1.90 -20.88 18.02
CA PHE A 204 1.02 -20.54 16.92
C PHE A 204 1.05 -19.02 16.71
N ILE A 205 1.59 -18.58 15.59
CA ILE A 205 1.70 -17.15 15.30
C ILE A 205 0.34 -16.54 14.93
N TRP A 206 0.07 -15.35 15.38
CA TRP A 206 -1.02 -14.52 14.91
C TRP A 206 -0.49 -13.44 13.96
N THR A 207 -0.53 -13.65 12.61
CA THR A 207 -1.23 -14.79 12.00
C THR A 207 -0.53 -15.22 10.72
N GLY A 208 -0.94 -16.34 10.15
CA GLY A 208 -0.38 -16.83 8.87
C GLY A 208 -0.71 -15.89 7.71
N PHE A 209 -1.95 -15.42 7.62
CA PHE A 209 -2.43 -14.55 6.55
C PHE A 209 -3.04 -13.27 7.11
N ASP A 210 -2.89 -12.15 6.37
CA ASP A 210 -3.75 -10.99 6.59
C ASP A 210 -5.20 -11.39 6.33
N TYR A 211 -6.14 -10.79 7.05
CA TYR A 211 -7.56 -11.11 6.96
C TYR A 211 -8.44 -9.87 7.14
N ILE A 212 -9.64 -9.93 6.61
CA ILE A 212 -10.63 -8.87 6.71
C ILE A 212 -11.31 -8.92 8.09
N GLY A 213 -11.50 -7.76 8.71
CA GLY A 213 -12.30 -7.58 9.94
C GLY A 213 -11.55 -7.02 11.14
N GLU A 214 -10.23 -6.93 11.12
CA GLU A 214 -9.42 -6.39 12.21
C GLU A 214 -8.38 -5.39 11.68
N PRO A 215 -8.73 -4.12 11.48
CA PRO A 215 -7.86 -3.12 10.90
C PRO A 215 -6.81 -2.57 11.89
N THR A 216 -6.36 -3.37 12.84
CA THR A 216 -5.29 -3.01 13.77
C THR A 216 -3.96 -2.89 12.99
N PRO A 217 -3.18 -1.81 13.19
CA PRO A 217 -3.16 -0.92 14.36
C PRO A 217 -4.07 0.33 14.28
N TRP A 218 -4.91 0.46 13.28
CA TRP A 218 -5.67 1.68 13.00
C TRP A 218 -7.01 1.77 13.75
N ASN A 219 -7.52 0.66 14.28
CA ASN A 219 -8.72 0.62 15.08
C ASN A 219 -8.55 1.38 16.40
N GLY A 220 -9.54 2.19 16.75
CA GLY A 220 -9.52 2.98 18.00
C GLY A 220 -8.68 4.26 17.95
N THR A 221 -8.09 4.61 16.82
CA THR A 221 -7.56 5.96 16.57
C THR A 221 -8.67 6.89 16.11
N ASP A 222 -8.48 8.20 16.15
CA ASP A 222 -9.44 9.17 15.59
C ASP A 222 -9.76 8.89 14.11
N LYS A 223 -8.88 8.19 13.43
CA LYS A 223 -9.02 7.73 12.04
C LYS A 223 -9.60 6.33 11.90
N GLY A 224 -9.60 5.52 12.96
CA GLY A 224 -10.14 4.16 13.05
C GLY A 224 -11.40 4.03 13.86
N SER A 225 -11.93 5.12 14.37
CA SER A 225 -13.20 5.13 15.09
C SER A 225 -14.35 4.88 14.12
N VAL A 226 -15.17 3.89 14.42
CA VAL A 226 -16.35 3.47 13.64
C VAL A 226 -17.43 4.57 13.57
N SER A 227 -17.21 5.74 14.14
CA SER A 227 -18.21 6.78 14.35
C SER A 227 -18.28 7.87 13.28
N GLY A 228 -17.75 7.68 12.10
CA GLY A 228 -17.90 8.74 11.10
C GLY A 228 -17.59 8.32 9.68
N ASP A 229 -16.35 8.01 9.39
CA ASP A 229 -15.89 7.78 8.02
C ASP A 229 -15.55 6.30 7.80
N LYS A 230 -16.56 5.52 7.49
CA LYS A 230 -16.41 4.07 7.24
C LYS A 230 -15.55 3.74 6.01
N LEU A 231 -15.21 4.72 5.19
CA LEU A 231 -14.44 4.54 3.95
C LEU A 231 -12.96 4.92 4.10
N ALA A 232 -12.61 5.66 5.16
CA ALA A 232 -11.22 6.10 5.40
C ALA A 232 -10.41 5.15 6.28
N VAL A 233 -10.98 4.03 6.71
CA VAL A 233 -10.34 3.07 7.63
C VAL A 233 -10.02 1.79 6.89
N PRO A 234 -8.78 1.29 6.98
CA PRO A 234 -8.47 -0.07 6.51
C PRO A 234 -9.42 -1.10 7.14
N ASN A 235 -9.78 -2.10 6.39
CA ASN A 235 -10.65 -3.19 6.87
C ASN A 235 -9.93 -4.55 6.95
N SER A 236 -8.63 -4.58 6.67
CA SER A 236 -7.77 -5.75 6.76
C SER A 236 -6.81 -5.66 7.95
N SER A 237 -6.40 -6.79 8.47
CA SER A 237 -5.30 -6.90 9.43
C SER A 237 -3.95 -6.67 8.75
N TYR A 238 -2.90 -6.45 9.58
CA TYR A 238 -1.50 -6.28 9.17
C TYR A 238 -0.60 -7.36 9.74
N PHE A 239 -1.17 -8.38 10.39
CA PHE A 239 -0.46 -9.37 11.20
C PHE A 239 0.09 -10.56 10.41
N GLY A 240 -0.45 -10.80 9.21
CA GLY A 240 -0.06 -11.93 8.40
C GLY A 240 1.41 -11.94 8.03
N VAL A 241 2.02 -13.11 8.02
CA VAL A 241 3.33 -13.31 7.37
C VAL A 241 3.18 -13.41 5.85
N ILE A 242 1.94 -13.64 5.39
CA ILE A 242 1.49 -13.64 4.00
C ILE A 242 0.36 -12.60 3.91
N ASP A 243 0.31 -11.81 2.85
CA ASP A 243 -0.75 -10.83 2.65
C ASP A 243 -2.06 -11.47 2.16
N THR A 244 -3.13 -10.67 2.02
CA THR A 244 -4.45 -11.16 1.59
C THR A 244 -4.44 -11.77 0.18
N ALA A 245 -3.50 -11.36 -0.67
CA ALA A 245 -3.34 -11.89 -2.03
C ALA A 245 -2.50 -13.18 -2.08
N GLY A 246 -1.93 -13.61 -0.95
CA GLY A 246 -1.08 -14.79 -0.87
C GLY A 246 0.39 -14.53 -1.17
N PHE A 247 0.83 -13.27 -1.18
CA PHE A 247 2.24 -12.94 -1.35
C PHE A 247 2.94 -12.87 0.01
N GLU A 248 4.12 -13.49 0.08
CA GLU A 248 4.94 -13.54 1.28
C GLU A 248 5.42 -12.12 1.66
N LYS A 249 5.36 -11.80 2.96
CA LYS A 249 6.03 -10.65 3.56
C LYS A 249 7.43 -11.04 4.03
N ASP A 250 8.28 -10.08 4.38
CA ASP A 250 9.66 -10.39 4.80
C ASP A 250 9.72 -11.29 6.04
N SER A 251 8.76 -11.17 6.97
CA SER A 251 8.67 -12.03 8.16
C SER A 251 8.40 -13.50 7.83
N PHE A 252 7.80 -13.84 6.69
CA PHE A 252 7.67 -15.20 6.21
C PHE A 252 9.05 -15.88 6.08
N TYR A 253 10.01 -15.15 5.53
CA TYR A 253 11.37 -15.67 5.33
C TYR A 253 12.16 -15.76 6.65
N PHE A 254 11.85 -14.93 7.63
CA PHE A 254 12.37 -15.12 8.99
C PHE A 254 11.91 -16.47 9.54
N TYR A 255 10.59 -16.73 9.57
CA TYR A 255 10.08 -18.02 10.07
C TYR A 255 10.56 -19.22 9.24
N THR A 256 10.66 -19.06 7.91
CA THR A 256 11.22 -20.11 7.05
C THR A 256 12.66 -20.46 7.46
N SER A 257 13.48 -19.46 7.80
CA SER A 257 14.85 -19.67 8.26
C SER A 257 14.96 -20.37 9.65
N GLN A 258 13.87 -20.33 10.43
CA GLN A 258 13.83 -20.93 11.76
C GLN A 258 13.15 -22.32 11.76
N TRP A 259 12.11 -22.51 10.94
CA TRP A 259 11.25 -23.69 10.98
C TRP A 259 11.55 -24.75 9.92
N ARG A 260 12.23 -24.37 8.81
CA ARG A 260 12.53 -25.29 7.71
C ARG A 260 13.95 -25.82 7.83
N GLU A 261 14.06 -27.09 8.23
CA GLU A 261 15.34 -27.81 8.28
C GLU A 261 15.72 -28.39 6.91
N ASP A 262 14.72 -28.65 6.05
CA ASP A 262 14.87 -29.26 4.74
C ASP A 262 15.23 -28.26 3.62
N LYS A 263 15.21 -26.96 3.90
CA LYS A 263 15.49 -25.89 2.96
C LYS A 263 16.37 -24.80 3.55
N GLN A 264 17.32 -24.33 2.76
CA GLN A 264 18.08 -23.14 3.11
C GLN A 264 17.30 -21.87 2.75
N THR A 265 17.37 -20.90 3.63
CA THR A 265 16.78 -19.57 3.41
C THR A 265 17.90 -18.55 3.23
N LEU A 266 17.74 -17.66 2.25
CA LEU A 266 18.60 -16.49 2.08
C LEU A 266 17.73 -15.35 1.52
N HIS A 267 17.35 -14.42 2.38
CA HIS A 267 16.43 -13.35 2.01
C HIS A 267 16.93 -12.00 2.52
N ILE A 268 17.17 -11.07 1.59
CA ILE A 268 17.59 -9.70 1.88
C ILE A 268 16.37 -8.82 2.16
N VAL A 269 16.44 -7.97 3.16
CA VAL A 269 15.49 -6.88 3.44
C VAL A 269 16.31 -5.59 3.47
N PRO A 270 15.93 -4.56 2.67
CA PRO A 270 14.70 -4.36 1.91
C PRO A 270 14.69 -5.05 0.53
N GLN A 271 13.50 -5.26 -0.02
CA GLN A 271 13.27 -5.80 -1.38
C GLN A 271 13.22 -4.70 -2.46
N SER A 272 13.66 -3.50 -2.15
CA SER A 272 13.95 -2.41 -3.08
C SER A 272 15.35 -1.89 -2.86
N TRP A 273 16.02 -1.49 -3.92
CA TRP A 273 17.30 -0.76 -3.83
C TRP A 273 17.22 0.58 -4.57
N ASN A 274 16.03 1.19 -4.62
CA ASN A 274 15.83 2.55 -5.12
C ASN A 274 15.79 3.53 -3.96
N LYS A 275 16.51 4.62 -4.07
CA LYS A 275 16.69 5.61 -2.99
C LYS A 275 15.36 6.13 -2.42
N LYS A 276 14.36 6.34 -3.28
CA LYS A 276 13.04 6.86 -2.87
C LYS A 276 12.23 5.86 -2.03
N ASP A 277 12.49 4.56 -2.17
CA ASP A 277 11.75 3.48 -1.52
C ASP A 277 12.35 3.11 -0.15
N LEU A 278 13.45 3.75 0.26
CA LEU A 278 14.25 3.33 1.41
C LEU A 278 14.23 4.34 2.55
N SER A 279 14.25 3.84 3.78
CA SER A 279 14.57 4.64 4.97
C SER A 279 16.07 4.83 5.04
N ILE A 280 16.55 6.04 4.78
CA ILE A 280 17.97 6.38 4.78
C ILE A 280 18.25 7.33 5.94
N SER A 281 19.17 6.94 6.84
CA SER A 281 19.62 7.78 7.96
C SER A 281 21.13 7.94 7.93
N GLY A 282 21.61 9.18 7.90
CA GLY A 282 23.04 9.47 7.78
C GLY A 282 23.72 8.86 6.55
N GLY A 283 22.96 8.68 5.46
CA GLY A 283 23.40 8.05 4.21
C GLY A 283 23.34 6.52 4.21
N ASN A 284 22.95 5.89 5.32
CA ASN A 284 22.91 4.45 5.49
C ASN A 284 21.48 3.89 5.42
N VAL A 285 21.36 2.71 4.81
CA VAL A 285 20.15 1.89 4.75
C VAL A 285 20.29 0.75 5.75
N PRO A 286 19.29 0.49 6.62
CA PRO A 286 19.28 -0.72 7.43
C PRO A 286 19.03 -1.92 6.53
N VAL A 287 19.92 -2.90 6.56
CA VAL A 287 19.84 -4.15 5.80
C VAL A 287 19.77 -5.30 6.78
N TYR A 288 18.74 -6.14 6.62
CA TYR A 288 18.61 -7.42 7.32
C TYR A 288 18.78 -8.55 6.33
N VAL A 289 19.32 -9.67 6.77
CA VAL A 289 19.30 -10.91 5.99
C VAL A 289 18.76 -12.02 6.89
N TYR A 290 17.71 -12.69 6.44
CA TYR A 290 17.17 -13.88 7.08
C TYR A 290 17.79 -15.11 6.43
N SER A 291 18.44 -15.94 7.24
CA SER A 291 19.15 -17.12 6.76
C SER A 291 19.28 -18.17 7.88
N ASN A 292 19.48 -19.43 7.52
CA ASN A 292 19.89 -20.52 8.41
C ASN A 292 21.26 -21.09 7.99
N ALA A 293 21.98 -20.44 7.08
CA ALA A 293 23.29 -20.85 6.62
C ALA A 293 24.39 -20.61 7.69
N ALA A 294 25.44 -21.41 7.65
CA ALA A 294 26.58 -21.29 8.57
C ALA A 294 27.34 -19.97 8.41
N LYS A 295 27.45 -19.48 7.17
CA LYS A 295 28.05 -18.18 6.86
C LYS A 295 27.26 -17.48 5.75
N VAL A 296 27.15 -16.16 5.86
CA VAL A 296 26.57 -15.29 4.83
C VAL A 296 27.55 -14.16 4.50
N GLU A 297 27.72 -13.89 3.23
CA GLU A 297 28.50 -12.77 2.72
C GLU A 297 27.59 -11.77 2.01
N LEU A 298 27.74 -10.48 2.31
CA LEU A 298 26.99 -9.37 1.72
C LEU A 298 27.86 -8.60 0.75
N TYR A 299 27.35 -8.35 -0.44
CA TYR A 299 28.05 -7.66 -1.52
C TYR A 299 27.27 -6.43 -1.98
N LEU A 300 27.99 -5.35 -2.29
CA LEU A 300 27.45 -4.19 -3.00
C LEU A 300 28.24 -4.01 -4.30
N ASN A 301 27.55 -4.07 -5.44
CA ASN A 301 28.17 -3.97 -6.76
C ASN A 301 29.32 -4.98 -7.00
N GLY A 302 29.15 -6.21 -6.48
CA GLY A 302 30.12 -7.29 -6.58
C GLY A 302 31.31 -7.20 -5.61
N LYS A 303 31.41 -6.13 -4.81
CA LYS A 303 32.42 -6.01 -3.76
C LYS A 303 31.89 -6.56 -2.46
N LEU A 304 32.63 -7.43 -1.78
CA LEU A 304 32.31 -7.92 -0.44
C LEU A 304 32.36 -6.76 0.54
N ILE A 305 31.27 -6.52 1.28
CA ILE A 305 31.14 -5.43 2.23
C ILE A 305 30.89 -5.89 3.66
N GLY A 306 30.31 -7.09 3.84
CA GLY A 306 30.01 -7.65 5.16
C GLY A 306 30.02 -9.17 5.16
N THR A 307 30.40 -9.76 6.28
CA THR A 307 30.36 -11.21 6.53
C THR A 307 29.63 -11.47 7.83
N SER A 308 28.84 -12.53 7.87
CA SER A 308 28.11 -12.96 9.06
C SER A 308 28.31 -14.44 9.31
N THR A 309 28.55 -14.79 10.56
CA THR A 309 28.74 -16.18 11.01
C THR A 309 27.61 -16.57 11.95
N ARG A 310 27.04 -17.74 11.74
CA ARG A 310 25.99 -18.34 12.57
C ARG A 310 26.60 -18.90 13.85
N ASN A 311 26.01 -18.55 15.00
CA ASN A 311 26.39 -19.07 16.32
C ASN A 311 25.26 -19.95 16.85
N PRO A 312 25.28 -21.26 16.68
CA PRO A 312 24.24 -22.15 17.17
C PRO A 312 24.22 -22.21 18.69
N ILE A 313 23.03 -22.19 19.25
CA ILE A 313 22.73 -22.32 20.68
C ILE A 313 21.80 -23.52 20.85
N LYS A 314 22.16 -24.45 21.76
CA LYS A 314 21.34 -25.62 22.06
C LYS A 314 20.78 -25.52 23.46
N THR A 315 19.49 -25.80 23.59
CA THR A 315 18.83 -25.99 24.88
C THR A 315 19.24 -27.34 25.51
N ALA A 316 18.90 -27.55 26.76
CA ALA A 316 19.20 -28.83 27.44
C ALA A 316 18.49 -30.02 26.80
N ALA A 317 17.29 -29.84 26.23
CA ALA A 317 16.57 -30.87 25.50
C ALA A 317 17.10 -31.08 24.07
N GLY A 318 18.04 -30.23 23.60
CA GLY A 318 18.68 -30.36 22.30
C GLY A 318 18.02 -29.57 21.18
N HIS A 319 17.05 -28.71 21.46
CA HIS A 319 16.50 -27.74 20.48
C HIS A 319 17.59 -26.75 20.10
N GLU A 320 17.71 -26.46 18.80
CA GLU A 320 18.72 -25.54 18.28
C GLU A 320 18.09 -24.26 17.72
N TRP A 321 18.68 -23.16 18.07
CA TRP A 321 18.43 -21.85 17.46
C TRP A 321 19.77 -21.13 17.31
N ALA A 322 19.81 -19.92 16.73
CA ALA A 322 21.08 -19.27 16.49
C ALA A 322 20.99 -17.75 16.60
N THR A 323 22.15 -17.16 16.94
CA THR A 323 22.45 -15.74 16.73
C THR A 323 23.49 -15.60 15.64
N TYR A 324 23.72 -14.35 15.20
CA TYR A 324 24.72 -14.05 14.18
C TYR A 324 25.74 -13.03 14.68
N SER A 325 27.01 -13.28 14.37
CA SER A 325 28.11 -12.33 14.53
C SER A 325 28.42 -11.70 13.19
N ASN A 326 28.30 -10.38 13.11
CA ASN A 326 28.45 -9.63 11.88
C ASN A 326 29.78 -8.87 11.88
N GLU A 327 30.48 -8.87 10.76
CA GLU A 327 31.76 -8.20 10.54
C GLU A 327 31.69 -7.31 9.31
N SER A 328 32.24 -6.10 9.40
CA SER A 328 32.42 -5.22 8.26
C SER A 328 33.67 -5.61 7.49
N ASN A 329 33.54 -5.90 6.20
CA ASN A 329 34.71 -6.10 5.33
C ASN A 329 35.12 -4.80 4.61
N ASP A 330 34.25 -3.77 4.70
CA ASP A 330 34.48 -2.43 4.18
C ASP A 330 33.73 -1.43 5.08
N GLU A 331 34.42 -0.87 6.07
CA GLU A 331 33.85 0.04 7.07
C GLU A 331 33.31 1.36 6.48
N GLU A 332 33.75 1.78 5.30
CA GLU A 332 33.24 2.97 4.61
C GLU A 332 31.88 2.70 3.94
N GLN A 333 31.63 1.48 3.53
CA GLN A 333 30.42 1.07 2.83
C GLN A 333 29.43 0.34 3.73
N CYS A 334 29.88 -0.31 4.77
CA CYS A 334 29.05 -1.20 5.59
C CYS A 334 29.50 -1.16 7.05
N VAL A 335 28.54 -0.95 7.94
CA VAL A 335 28.74 -1.05 9.38
C VAL A 335 28.00 -2.28 9.90
N ALA A 336 28.72 -3.23 10.45
CA ALA A 336 28.14 -4.40 11.09
C ALA A 336 27.35 -3.99 12.35
N VAL A 337 26.16 -4.57 12.53
CA VAL A 337 25.34 -4.37 13.72
C VAL A 337 25.28 -5.67 14.51
N ASN A 338 25.94 -5.67 15.68
CA ASN A 338 25.90 -6.79 16.61
C ASN A 338 25.02 -6.41 17.81
N GLU A 339 23.88 -7.00 17.89
CA GLU A 339 22.88 -6.71 18.90
C GLU A 339 23.21 -7.41 20.23
N SER A 340 23.00 -6.70 21.35
CA SER A 340 23.22 -7.26 22.69
C SER A 340 22.09 -8.20 23.15
N HIS A 341 20.90 -8.04 22.58
CA HIS A 341 19.76 -8.91 22.86
C HIS A 341 19.72 -10.07 21.87
N GLU A 342 19.69 -11.28 22.37
CA GLU A 342 19.70 -12.51 21.58
C GLU A 342 18.57 -12.54 20.53
N TRP A 343 17.35 -12.11 20.91
CA TRP A 343 16.25 -12.11 19.96
C TRP A 343 16.47 -11.18 18.76
N LYS A 344 17.20 -10.07 18.93
CA LYS A 344 17.56 -9.19 17.81
C LYS A 344 18.67 -9.80 16.97
N ALA A 345 19.59 -10.51 17.62
CA ALA A 345 20.73 -11.15 16.96
C ALA A 345 20.37 -12.40 16.14
N GLN A 346 19.11 -12.86 16.15
CA GLN A 346 18.61 -13.94 15.27
C GLN A 346 18.56 -13.57 13.78
N ALA A 347 18.69 -12.29 13.44
CA ALA A 347 18.82 -11.82 12.07
C ALA A 347 20.18 -11.19 11.85
N ILE A 348 20.75 -11.39 10.67
CA ILE A 348 21.96 -10.72 10.21
C ILE A 348 21.60 -9.24 9.95
N GLN A 349 22.42 -8.32 10.45
CA GLN A 349 22.11 -6.89 10.39
C GLN A 349 23.33 -6.06 10.01
N PHE A 350 23.14 -5.17 9.03
CA PHE A 350 24.12 -4.19 8.59
C PHE A 350 23.48 -2.81 8.37
N LYS A 351 24.29 -1.76 8.49
CA LYS A 351 23.97 -0.43 7.96
C LYS A 351 24.83 -0.22 6.73
N VAL A 352 24.22 -0.25 5.56
CA VAL A 352 24.90 -0.17 4.26
C VAL A 352 24.75 1.24 3.72
N LYS A 353 25.88 1.88 3.40
CA LYS A 353 25.88 3.18 2.73
C LYS A 353 25.25 3.05 1.35
N TYR A 354 24.20 3.83 1.11
CA TYR A 354 23.50 3.76 -0.15
C TYR A 354 24.40 4.10 -1.34
N ALA A 355 24.41 3.23 -2.32
CA ALA A 355 24.94 3.46 -3.65
C ALA A 355 24.06 2.70 -4.66
N GLU A 356 23.80 3.30 -5.82
CA GLU A 356 23.09 2.64 -6.90
C GLU A 356 23.81 1.37 -7.37
N GLY A 357 23.04 0.38 -7.80
CA GLY A 357 23.53 -0.89 -8.29
C GLY A 357 22.85 -2.08 -7.64
N THR A 358 23.62 -3.13 -7.35
CA THR A 358 23.12 -4.40 -6.83
C THR A 358 23.67 -4.68 -5.42
N LEU A 359 22.76 -4.83 -4.45
CA LEU A 359 23.02 -5.45 -3.16
C LEU A 359 22.69 -6.93 -3.29
N SER A 360 23.63 -7.81 -2.91
CA SER A 360 23.44 -9.27 -3.00
C SER A 360 24.08 -9.99 -1.82
N ALA A 361 23.54 -11.17 -1.51
CA ALA A 361 24.09 -12.04 -0.47
C ALA A 361 24.39 -13.43 -1.03
N LYS A 362 25.34 -14.12 -0.42
CA LYS A 362 25.70 -15.52 -0.67
C LYS A 362 25.72 -16.28 0.63
N ALA A 363 25.18 -17.49 0.60
CA ALA A 363 25.11 -18.40 1.74
C ALA A 363 26.14 -19.53 1.58
N TYR A 364 26.72 -19.96 2.69
CA TYR A 364 27.71 -21.04 2.72
C TYR A 364 27.37 -22.01 3.85
N ASP A 365 27.63 -23.30 3.60
CA ASP A 365 27.55 -24.36 4.61
C ASP A 365 28.76 -24.34 5.55
N GLU A 366 28.82 -25.29 6.49
CA GLU A 366 29.89 -25.43 7.47
C GLU A 366 31.26 -25.76 6.84
N ASP A 367 31.26 -26.39 5.66
CA ASP A 367 32.46 -26.72 4.90
C ASP A 367 32.94 -25.55 4.01
N GLY A 368 32.23 -24.45 4.02
CA GLY A 368 32.50 -23.24 3.20
C GLY A 368 32.09 -23.35 1.74
N LYS A 369 31.24 -24.31 1.38
CA LYS A 369 30.68 -24.46 0.05
C LYS A 369 29.47 -23.55 -0.12
N GLU A 370 29.41 -22.83 -1.25
CA GLU A 370 28.27 -21.95 -1.58
C GLU A 370 26.99 -22.76 -1.78
N ILE A 371 25.91 -22.30 -1.12
CA ILE A 371 24.55 -22.85 -1.22
C ILE A 371 23.79 -21.99 -2.22
N THR A 372 23.38 -22.56 -3.34
CA THR A 372 22.69 -21.83 -4.42
C THR A 372 21.19 -22.10 -4.49
N ASP A 373 20.69 -23.21 -3.92
CA ASP A 373 19.25 -23.53 -3.82
C ASP A 373 18.72 -23.01 -2.50
N THR A 374 18.27 -21.75 -2.48
CA THR A 374 17.73 -21.11 -1.28
C THR A 374 16.35 -20.53 -1.53
N LEU A 375 15.54 -20.47 -0.48
CA LEU A 375 14.27 -19.72 -0.44
C LEU A 375 14.55 -18.23 -0.17
N GLY A 376 13.77 -17.35 -0.80
CA GLY A 376 13.88 -15.91 -0.63
C GLY A 376 14.65 -15.20 -1.74
N SER A 377 14.89 -13.92 -1.55
CA SER A 377 15.56 -13.03 -2.51
C SER A 377 17.02 -12.82 -2.13
N GLN A 378 17.91 -13.30 -2.97
CA GLN A 378 19.37 -13.22 -2.76
C GLN A 378 19.98 -11.91 -3.26
N SER A 379 19.22 -11.10 -3.99
CA SER A 379 19.71 -9.83 -4.52
C SER A 379 18.58 -8.86 -4.81
N VAL A 380 18.88 -7.59 -4.66
CA VAL A 380 18.04 -6.47 -5.06
C VAL A 380 18.88 -5.47 -5.85
N THR A 381 18.31 -4.93 -6.92
CA THR A 381 19.05 -4.04 -7.83
C THR A 381 18.24 -2.76 -8.04
N THR A 382 18.93 -1.61 -8.05
CA THR A 382 18.34 -0.35 -8.49
C THR A 382 17.72 -0.54 -9.89
N ASN A 383 16.45 -0.20 -10.02
CA ASN A 383 15.73 -0.27 -11.28
C ASN A 383 15.39 1.14 -11.81
N SER A 384 14.75 1.22 -12.96
CA SER A 384 14.41 2.50 -13.60
C SER A 384 13.25 3.25 -12.94
N ASP A 385 12.72 2.80 -11.80
CA ASP A 385 11.53 3.34 -11.11
C ASP A 385 10.22 3.32 -11.91
N ALA A 386 10.30 3.14 -13.22
CA ALA A 386 9.14 3.08 -14.10
C ALA A 386 8.90 1.64 -14.54
N GLY A 387 7.69 1.15 -14.36
CA GLY A 387 7.24 -0.09 -14.98
C GLY A 387 7.33 0.02 -16.50
N SER A 388 7.74 -1.05 -17.16
CA SER A 388 7.88 -1.15 -18.62
C SER A 388 7.15 -2.36 -19.18
N LYS A 389 7.06 -3.42 -18.41
CA LYS A 389 6.35 -4.65 -18.81
C LYS A 389 5.73 -5.34 -17.61
N LEU A 390 4.70 -6.12 -17.88
CA LEU A 390 4.11 -7.06 -16.92
C LEU A 390 4.75 -8.43 -17.09
N SER A 391 4.88 -9.18 -15.99
CA SER A 391 5.20 -10.61 -15.98
C SER A 391 4.03 -11.35 -15.33
N VAL A 392 3.48 -12.34 -16.03
CA VAL A 392 2.27 -13.05 -15.63
C VAL A 392 2.58 -14.52 -15.40
N LYS A 393 2.32 -15.01 -14.21
CA LYS A 393 2.65 -16.38 -13.80
C LYS A 393 1.47 -17.08 -13.13
N ALA A 394 0.99 -18.16 -13.73
CA ALA A 394 0.04 -19.06 -13.08
C ALA A 394 0.78 -19.99 -12.11
N GLU A 395 0.21 -20.21 -10.91
CA GLU A 395 0.72 -21.20 -9.95
C GLU A 395 0.73 -22.62 -10.55
N LYS A 396 -0.34 -22.96 -11.28
CA LYS A 396 -0.50 -24.22 -11.98
C LYS A 396 -0.77 -23.96 -13.46
N SER A 397 -0.01 -24.59 -14.33
CA SER A 397 -0.23 -24.55 -15.78
C SER A 397 -1.37 -25.46 -16.27
N GLU A 398 -1.87 -26.33 -15.38
CA GLU A 398 -2.98 -27.26 -15.63
C GLU A 398 -3.85 -27.42 -14.38
N ILE A 399 -5.18 -27.40 -14.55
CA ILE A 399 -6.20 -27.66 -13.51
C ILE A 399 -7.32 -28.52 -14.06
N THR A 400 -8.17 -29.09 -13.19
CA THR A 400 -9.29 -29.93 -13.60
C THR A 400 -10.47 -29.11 -14.11
N ALA A 401 -11.12 -29.54 -15.19
CA ALA A 401 -12.34 -28.94 -15.74
C ALA A 401 -13.58 -29.43 -14.98
N ASP A 402 -13.67 -29.15 -13.68
CA ASP A 402 -14.74 -29.61 -12.78
C ASP A 402 -15.72 -28.49 -12.38
N GLY A 403 -15.45 -27.24 -12.78
CA GLY A 403 -16.25 -26.07 -12.42
C GLY A 403 -15.93 -25.51 -11.03
N SER A 404 -14.92 -26.05 -10.33
CA SER A 404 -14.53 -25.68 -8.96
C SER A 404 -13.02 -25.44 -8.80
N SER A 405 -12.17 -26.08 -9.57
CA SER A 405 -10.72 -25.95 -9.52
C SER A 405 -10.27 -24.52 -9.84
N LEU A 406 -9.31 -24.01 -9.05
CA LEU A 406 -8.82 -22.62 -9.13
C LEU A 406 -7.38 -22.59 -9.68
N SER A 407 -7.10 -21.51 -10.43
CA SER A 407 -5.75 -21.09 -10.78
C SER A 407 -5.49 -19.70 -10.22
N TYR A 408 -4.44 -19.57 -9.41
CA TYR A 408 -3.94 -18.30 -8.88
C TYR A 408 -2.88 -17.78 -9.84
N ILE A 409 -3.10 -16.59 -10.36
CA ILE A 409 -2.25 -15.99 -11.40
C ILE A 409 -1.71 -14.67 -10.87
N ALA A 410 -0.42 -14.68 -10.55
CA ALA A 410 0.31 -13.51 -10.08
C ALA A 410 0.81 -12.65 -11.23
N VAL A 411 0.85 -11.34 -11.02
CA VAL A 411 1.40 -10.37 -11.95
C VAL A 411 2.41 -9.50 -11.24
N ASP A 412 3.60 -9.39 -11.82
CA ASP A 412 4.68 -8.51 -11.39
C ASP A 412 4.86 -7.38 -12.40
N VAL A 413 5.10 -6.17 -11.88
CA VAL A 413 5.53 -5.03 -12.70
C VAL A 413 7.05 -5.01 -12.75
N ASN A 414 7.60 -5.02 -13.95
CA ASN A 414 9.05 -5.01 -14.18
C ASN A 414 9.47 -3.79 -15.01
N ASP A 415 10.71 -3.35 -14.84
CA ASP A 415 11.33 -2.33 -15.67
C ASP A 415 11.71 -2.87 -17.07
N LYS A 416 12.32 -2.01 -17.90
CA LYS A 416 12.76 -2.37 -19.26
C LYS A 416 13.81 -3.51 -19.29
N ASP A 417 14.59 -3.66 -18.22
CA ASP A 417 15.62 -4.68 -18.09
C ASP A 417 15.08 -5.99 -17.43
N GLY A 418 13.79 -6.01 -17.09
CA GLY A 418 13.13 -7.15 -16.46
C GLY A 418 13.32 -7.23 -14.96
N ARG A 419 13.77 -6.16 -14.33
CA ARG A 419 13.91 -6.08 -12.87
C ARG A 419 12.59 -5.70 -12.25
N PHE A 420 12.25 -6.34 -11.15
CA PHE A 420 11.03 -6.07 -10.40
C PHE A 420 11.00 -4.63 -9.87
N VAL A 421 9.87 -3.93 -10.04
CA VAL A 421 9.66 -2.56 -9.57
C VAL A 421 8.77 -2.61 -8.33
N SER A 422 9.39 -2.71 -7.17
CA SER A 422 8.70 -2.89 -5.86
C SER A 422 7.85 -1.71 -5.41
N SER A 423 7.97 -0.54 -6.03
CA SER A 423 7.13 0.64 -5.74
C SER A 423 6.03 0.88 -6.79
N ALA A 424 5.86 -0.03 -7.76
CA ALA A 424 4.88 0.16 -8.82
C ALA A 424 3.44 -0.02 -8.30
N ASP A 425 2.56 0.90 -8.71
CA ASP A 425 1.13 0.94 -8.43
C ASP A 425 0.26 1.00 -9.69
N ASN A 426 0.80 0.58 -10.82
CA ASN A 426 0.14 0.62 -12.12
C ASN A 426 -1.22 -0.06 -12.10
N SER A 427 -2.19 0.52 -12.80
CA SER A 427 -3.53 -0.07 -12.96
C SER A 427 -3.50 -1.18 -14.01
N ILE A 428 -3.75 -2.41 -13.57
CA ILE A 428 -3.69 -3.62 -14.40
C ILE A 428 -5.11 -4.05 -14.76
N ARG A 429 -5.37 -4.25 -16.05
CA ARG A 429 -6.61 -4.84 -16.55
C ARG A 429 -6.36 -6.29 -16.95
N PHE A 430 -7.28 -7.15 -16.55
CA PHE A 430 -7.32 -8.56 -16.94
C PHE A 430 -8.41 -8.82 -17.96
N THR A 431 -8.08 -9.60 -18.98
CA THR A 431 -9.03 -10.09 -19.98
C THR A 431 -8.86 -11.60 -20.11
N LEU A 432 -9.96 -12.33 -19.93
CA LEU A 432 -9.99 -13.79 -19.95
C LEU A 432 -10.75 -14.29 -21.18
N THR A 433 -10.15 -15.22 -21.90
CA THR A 433 -10.79 -15.97 -22.99
C THR A 433 -10.77 -17.47 -22.71
N GLY A 434 -11.66 -18.25 -23.34
CA GLY A 434 -11.74 -19.70 -23.15
C GLY A 434 -12.50 -20.13 -21.91
N ASN A 435 -12.17 -21.33 -21.41
CA ASN A 435 -12.97 -22.11 -20.45
C ASN A 435 -12.65 -21.79 -18.99
N GLY A 436 -12.72 -20.54 -18.62
CA GLY A 436 -12.46 -20.03 -17.28
C GLY A 436 -13.43 -18.91 -16.89
N THR A 437 -13.46 -18.60 -15.60
CA THR A 437 -14.26 -17.54 -14.98
C THR A 437 -13.37 -16.79 -13.98
N ILE A 438 -13.17 -15.49 -14.14
CA ILE A 438 -12.54 -14.68 -13.10
C ILE A 438 -13.46 -14.64 -11.89
N VAL A 439 -12.98 -15.04 -10.73
CA VAL A 439 -13.78 -15.08 -9.49
C VAL A 439 -13.31 -14.07 -8.45
N GLY A 440 -12.11 -13.50 -8.61
CA GLY A 440 -11.62 -12.45 -7.73
C GLY A 440 -10.31 -11.84 -8.21
N VAL A 441 -9.98 -10.68 -7.65
CA VAL A 441 -8.70 -9.98 -7.79
C VAL A 441 -8.28 -9.44 -6.44
N ASP A 442 -6.97 -9.40 -6.18
CA ASP A 442 -6.37 -8.80 -5.00
C ASP A 442 -4.96 -8.30 -5.32
N ASN A 443 -4.40 -7.45 -4.47
CA ASN A 443 -3.04 -6.96 -4.57
C ASN A 443 -2.26 -7.04 -3.25
N GLY A 444 -2.90 -7.51 -2.17
CA GLY A 444 -2.30 -7.62 -0.85
C GLY A 444 -2.12 -6.28 -0.11
N ASN A 445 -2.74 -5.20 -0.59
CA ASN A 445 -2.71 -3.92 0.12
C ASN A 445 -3.66 -3.96 1.33
N PRO A 446 -3.16 -3.96 2.57
CA PRO A 446 -4.01 -4.06 3.76
C PRO A 446 -4.89 -2.81 3.97
N SER A 447 -4.54 -1.67 3.37
CA SER A 447 -5.35 -0.44 3.45
C SER A 447 -6.43 -0.34 2.36
N THR A 448 -6.51 -1.30 1.43
CA THR A 448 -7.48 -1.23 0.34
C THR A 448 -8.91 -1.41 0.85
N VAL A 449 -9.82 -0.63 0.27
CA VAL A 449 -11.29 -0.81 0.41
C VAL A 449 -11.91 -1.38 -0.87
N ASN A 450 -11.08 -1.74 -1.85
CA ASN A 450 -11.53 -2.33 -3.11
C ASN A 450 -12.18 -3.70 -2.87
N LYS A 451 -13.25 -3.96 -3.60
CA LYS A 451 -13.91 -5.26 -3.55
C LYS A 451 -13.09 -6.29 -4.33
N PHE A 452 -12.81 -7.42 -3.71
CA PHE A 452 -12.13 -8.55 -4.37
C PHE A 452 -12.98 -9.11 -5.53
N GLN A 453 -14.31 -9.12 -5.37
CA GLN A 453 -15.27 -9.41 -6.44
C GLN A 453 -15.87 -8.11 -6.95
N GLN A 454 -15.31 -7.59 -8.02
CA GLN A 454 -15.76 -6.36 -8.65
C GLN A 454 -17.08 -6.58 -9.43
N LYS A 455 -17.80 -5.51 -9.72
CA LYS A 455 -19.03 -5.58 -10.51
C LYS A 455 -18.82 -6.23 -11.89
N SER A 456 -17.69 -5.94 -12.56
CA SER A 456 -17.30 -6.56 -13.82
C SER A 456 -17.15 -8.07 -13.69
N VAL A 457 -16.55 -8.56 -12.61
CA VAL A 457 -16.42 -9.99 -12.30
C VAL A 457 -17.80 -10.64 -12.11
N LEU A 458 -18.70 -9.97 -11.40
CA LEU A 458 -20.06 -10.48 -11.17
C LEU A 458 -20.94 -10.48 -12.42
N THR A 459 -20.69 -9.57 -13.38
CA THR A 459 -21.54 -9.41 -14.57
C THR A 459 -21.02 -10.17 -15.79
N SER A 460 -19.71 -10.15 -16.05
CA SER A 460 -19.14 -10.80 -17.25
C SER A 460 -18.20 -11.96 -16.93
N SER A 461 -17.61 -11.99 -15.75
CA SER A 461 -16.61 -12.96 -15.31
C SER A 461 -15.39 -13.16 -16.24
N LYS A 462 -15.23 -12.27 -17.24
CA LYS A 462 -14.17 -12.29 -18.24
C LYS A 462 -13.20 -11.11 -18.14
N THR A 463 -13.54 -10.10 -17.38
CA THR A 463 -12.70 -8.90 -17.19
C THR A 463 -12.63 -8.48 -15.73
N ALA A 464 -11.47 -7.97 -15.31
CA ALA A 464 -11.28 -7.35 -14.02
C ALA A 464 -10.19 -6.28 -14.10
N LYS A 465 -10.11 -5.39 -13.11
CA LYS A 465 -9.11 -4.33 -13.03
C LYS A 465 -8.69 -4.12 -11.58
N ILE A 466 -7.39 -4.02 -11.33
CA ILE A 466 -6.85 -3.68 -10.00
C ILE A 466 -5.55 -2.91 -10.15
N LYS A 467 -5.21 -2.03 -9.21
CA LYS A 467 -3.87 -1.45 -9.11
C LYS A 467 -2.90 -2.51 -8.57
N ALA A 468 -1.65 -2.50 -9.03
CA ALA A 468 -0.58 -3.19 -8.32
C ALA A 468 -0.37 -2.54 -6.94
N PHE A 469 0.03 -3.34 -5.98
CA PHE A 469 0.53 -2.86 -4.69
C PHE A 469 1.91 -3.43 -4.45
N SER A 470 2.86 -2.55 -4.19
CA SER A 470 4.28 -2.93 -4.10
C SER A 470 4.67 -3.86 -5.26
N GLY A 471 4.35 -3.42 -6.50
CA GLY A 471 4.69 -4.08 -7.74
C GLY A 471 3.91 -5.34 -8.11
N LYS A 472 2.94 -5.79 -7.30
CA LYS A 472 2.25 -7.08 -7.49
C LYS A 472 0.73 -6.94 -7.57
N ALA A 473 0.10 -7.86 -8.30
CA ALA A 473 -1.34 -8.09 -8.28
C ALA A 473 -1.65 -9.59 -8.48
N LEU A 474 -2.84 -10.01 -8.06
CA LEU A 474 -3.34 -11.37 -8.20
C LEU A 474 -4.70 -11.35 -8.90
N VAL A 475 -4.92 -12.33 -9.76
CA VAL A 475 -6.23 -12.67 -10.29
C VAL A 475 -6.50 -14.15 -10.10
N ILE A 476 -7.71 -14.51 -9.70
CA ILE A 476 -8.12 -15.89 -9.45
C ILE A 476 -9.12 -16.30 -10.52
N VAL A 477 -8.79 -17.38 -11.23
CA VAL A 477 -9.64 -17.96 -12.28
C VAL A 477 -10.11 -19.34 -11.86
N ARG A 478 -11.43 -19.56 -11.93
CA ARG A 478 -12.06 -20.84 -11.73
C ARG A 478 -12.32 -21.53 -13.06
N SER A 479 -12.03 -22.84 -13.14
CA SER A 479 -12.37 -23.63 -14.32
C SER A 479 -13.88 -23.68 -14.61
N THR A 480 -14.25 -23.91 -15.86
CA THR A 480 -15.58 -24.41 -16.21
C THR A 480 -15.58 -25.95 -16.23
N LYS A 481 -16.69 -26.57 -16.62
CA LYS A 481 -16.76 -28.03 -16.84
C LYS A 481 -16.27 -28.44 -18.24
N ASP A 482 -15.83 -27.49 -19.07
CA ASP A 482 -15.34 -27.73 -20.41
C ASP A 482 -13.82 -27.74 -20.39
N ALA A 483 -13.20 -28.79 -20.93
CA ALA A 483 -11.77 -28.94 -21.09
C ALA A 483 -11.24 -28.06 -22.24
N GLY A 484 -9.91 -27.88 -22.33
CA GLY A 484 -9.23 -27.13 -23.38
C GLY A 484 -8.52 -25.87 -22.89
N GLY A 485 -8.85 -25.40 -21.67
CA GLY A 485 -8.12 -24.32 -21.00
C GLY A 485 -8.68 -22.91 -21.24
N PHE A 486 -7.92 -21.95 -20.75
CA PHE A 486 -8.20 -20.52 -20.90
C PHE A 486 -6.90 -19.73 -21.07
N ALA A 487 -7.00 -18.56 -21.69
CA ALA A 487 -5.92 -17.57 -21.75
C ALA A 487 -6.31 -16.34 -20.93
N LEU A 488 -5.39 -15.86 -20.10
CA LEU A 488 -5.54 -14.63 -19.33
C LEU A 488 -4.49 -13.62 -19.79
N LYS A 489 -4.94 -12.49 -20.28
CA LYS A 489 -4.08 -11.35 -20.66
C LYS A 489 -4.13 -10.29 -19.56
N ALA A 490 -2.95 -9.84 -19.14
CA ALA A 490 -2.78 -8.67 -18.28
C ALA A 490 -2.22 -7.50 -19.08
N GLU A 491 -2.84 -6.34 -18.96
CA GLU A 491 -2.47 -5.12 -19.69
C GLU A 491 -2.47 -3.92 -18.72
N SER A 492 -1.56 -3.00 -18.94
CA SER A 492 -1.49 -1.73 -18.22
C SER A 492 -1.03 -0.63 -19.15
N ALA A 493 -1.54 0.57 -18.97
CA ALA A 493 -1.16 1.72 -19.79
C ALA A 493 0.35 1.97 -19.73
N GLY A 494 0.98 2.13 -20.86
CA GLY A 494 2.44 2.36 -20.98
C GLY A 494 3.33 1.13 -20.75
N LEU A 495 2.78 -0.04 -20.42
CA LEU A 495 3.53 -1.27 -20.19
C LEU A 495 3.25 -2.31 -21.27
N THR A 496 4.28 -3.08 -21.62
CA THR A 496 4.08 -4.29 -22.44
C THR A 496 3.29 -5.31 -21.62
N GLY A 497 2.11 -5.70 -22.10
CA GLY A 497 1.27 -6.71 -21.49
C GLY A 497 1.78 -8.13 -21.74
N GLU A 498 1.29 -9.10 -20.99
CA GLU A 498 1.60 -10.52 -21.15
C GLU A 498 0.35 -11.39 -21.04
N THR A 499 0.39 -12.54 -21.70
CA THR A 499 -0.69 -13.55 -21.67
C THR A 499 -0.16 -14.86 -21.11
N VAL A 500 -0.87 -15.44 -20.17
CA VAL A 500 -0.62 -16.80 -19.68
C VAL A 500 -1.75 -17.73 -20.13
N PHE A 501 -1.40 -18.96 -20.48
CA PHE A 501 -2.33 -20.03 -20.78
C PHE A 501 -2.33 -21.07 -19.66
N VAL A 502 -3.54 -21.47 -19.23
CA VAL A 502 -3.75 -22.57 -18.27
C VAL A 502 -4.61 -23.62 -18.95
N ASN A 503 -4.10 -24.84 -19.01
CA ASN A 503 -4.84 -25.98 -19.54
C ASN A 503 -5.92 -26.43 -18.54
N THR A 504 -7.11 -26.84 -19.04
CA THR A 504 -8.13 -27.48 -18.20
C THR A 504 -8.42 -28.87 -18.75
N VAL A 505 -8.22 -29.91 -17.93
CA VAL A 505 -8.40 -31.32 -18.29
C VAL A 505 -9.73 -31.85 -17.78
N GLY A 506 -10.44 -32.58 -18.64
CA GLY A 506 -11.77 -33.15 -18.31
C GLY A 506 -12.33 -33.98 -19.44
N GLU A 507 -13.51 -34.57 -19.21
CA GLU A 507 -14.18 -35.45 -20.17
C GLU A 507 -14.86 -34.72 -21.34
N LYS A 508 -15.31 -33.46 -21.10
CA LYS A 508 -16.02 -32.64 -22.08
C LYS A 508 -15.07 -31.65 -22.73
N ASN A 509 -14.88 -31.75 -24.04
CA ASN A 509 -14.07 -30.78 -24.79
C ASN A 509 -14.80 -29.44 -24.92
N GLY A 510 -14.08 -28.35 -24.70
CA GLY A 510 -14.53 -26.98 -24.93
C GLY A 510 -14.50 -26.56 -26.41
N GLU A 511 -15.14 -25.44 -26.70
CA GLU A 511 -15.03 -24.78 -28.01
C GLU A 511 -13.63 -24.20 -28.22
N VAL A 512 -13.21 -24.04 -29.48
CA VAL A 512 -11.99 -23.33 -29.85
C VAL A 512 -12.18 -21.84 -29.49
N PHE A 513 -11.21 -21.26 -28.81
CA PHE A 513 -11.25 -19.87 -28.31
C PHE A 513 -9.96 -19.11 -28.68
N LEU A 514 -10.00 -17.80 -28.58
CA LEU A 514 -8.85 -16.92 -28.79
C LEU A 514 -7.83 -17.10 -27.68
N LYS A 515 -6.65 -17.60 -28.00
CA LYS A 515 -5.53 -17.84 -27.06
C LYS A 515 -4.58 -16.66 -26.97
N GLU A 516 -4.25 -16.07 -28.12
CA GLU A 516 -3.25 -15.00 -28.19
C GLU A 516 -3.58 -14.01 -29.31
N TYR A 517 -3.30 -12.72 -29.07
CA TYR A 517 -3.40 -11.66 -30.08
C TYR A 517 -2.41 -10.55 -29.75
N THR A 518 -2.05 -9.76 -30.75
CA THR A 518 -1.23 -8.57 -30.57
C THR A 518 -1.88 -7.39 -31.27
N ILE A 519 -2.04 -6.28 -30.57
CA ILE A 519 -2.50 -5.00 -31.11
C ILE A 519 -1.42 -3.96 -30.91
N LYS A 520 -1.45 -2.89 -31.69
CA LYS A 520 -0.58 -1.75 -31.50
C LYS A 520 -0.89 -1.08 -30.16
N PRO A 521 0.07 -1.00 -29.22
CA PRO A 521 -0.20 -0.57 -27.84
C PRO A 521 -0.39 0.95 -27.70
N GLU A 522 0.11 1.72 -28.68
CA GLU A 522 0.09 3.18 -28.62
C GLU A 522 0.00 3.84 -30.00
N TYR A 523 -0.58 5.02 -30.03
CA TYR A 523 -0.71 5.89 -31.18
C TYR A 523 -0.25 7.29 -30.81
N THR A 524 0.47 7.97 -31.72
CA THR A 524 0.87 9.37 -31.52
C THR A 524 0.36 10.21 -32.68
N VAL A 525 -0.31 11.31 -32.38
CA VAL A 525 -0.76 12.29 -33.36
C VAL A 525 -0.53 13.71 -32.85
N MET A 526 -0.55 14.67 -33.77
CA MET A 526 -0.65 16.11 -33.38
C MET A 526 -2.11 16.44 -33.06
N MET A 527 -2.35 17.35 -32.13
CA MET A 527 -3.71 17.85 -31.84
C MET A 527 -4.42 18.27 -33.12
N GLY A 528 -5.73 18.02 -33.20
CA GLY A 528 -6.55 18.26 -34.38
C GLY A 528 -6.40 17.20 -35.48
N THR A 529 -5.55 16.18 -35.29
CA THR A 529 -5.33 15.11 -36.29
C THR A 529 -5.96 13.80 -35.78
N LYS A 530 -6.96 13.32 -36.52
CA LYS A 530 -7.60 12.02 -36.20
C LYS A 530 -6.58 10.88 -36.37
N PRO A 531 -6.36 10.05 -35.31
CA PRO A 531 -5.45 8.90 -35.43
C PRO A 531 -5.94 7.86 -36.41
N LYS A 532 -5.01 7.25 -37.14
CA LYS A 532 -5.29 6.08 -37.99
C LYS A 532 -5.13 4.83 -37.12
N LEU A 533 -6.23 4.29 -36.66
CA LEU A 533 -6.27 3.13 -35.78
C LEU A 533 -6.33 1.83 -36.59
N GLU A 534 -5.75 0.75 -36.03
CA GLU A 534 -5.96 -0.60 -36.51
C GLU A 534 -7.43 -1.00 -36.27
N THR A 535 -8.08 -1.54 -37.28
CA THR A 535 -9.47 -2.02 -37.21
C THR A 535 -9.57 -3.54 -37.36
N THR A 536 -8.48 -4.20 -37.69
CA THR A 536 -8.37 -5.67 -37.77
C THR A 536 -7.13 -6.17 -37.06
N VAL A 537 -7.19 -7.39 -36.57
CA VAL A 537 -6.08 -8.05 -35.87
C VAL A 537 -6.12 -9.56 -36.13
N THR A 538 -4.96 -10.16 -36.24
CA THR A 538 -4.85 -11.62 -36.37
C THR A 538 -4.62 -12.24 -34.98
N GLY A 539 -5.53 -13.13 -34.55
CA GLY A 539 -5.38 -13.91 -33.34
C GLY A 539 -4.94 -15.34 -33.60
N THR A 540 -4.30 -15.95 -32.62
CA THR A 540 -4.01 -17.39 -32.55
C THR A 540 -5.05 -18.06 -31.70
N MET A 541 -5.76 -19.05 -32.25
CA MET A 541 -6.78 -19.81 -31.53
C MET A 541 -6.15 -20.90 -30.65
N SER A 542 -6.94 -21.48 -29.74
CA SER A 542 -6.48 -22.53 -28.82
C SER A 542 -6.02 -23.82 -29.50
N ASP A 543 -6.51 -24.09 -30.75
CA ASP A 543 -6.09 -25.19 -31.59
C ASP A 543 -4.87 -24.88 -32.49
N GLY A 544 -4.31 -23.67 -32.36
CA GLY A 544 -3.16 -23.21 -33.18
C GLY A 544 -3.54 -22.57 -34.50
N SER A 545 -4.80 -22.56 -34.91
CA SER A 545 -5.25 -21.89 -36.14
C SER A 545 -5.14 -20.37 -36.00
N LYS A 546 -5.12 -19.65 -37.13
CA LYS A 546 -5.14 -18.19 -37.18
C LYS A 546 -6.51 -17.73 -37.63
N GLN A 547 -7.04 -16.71 -36.93
CA GLN A 547 -8.30 -16.08 -37.27
C GLN A 547 -8.14 -14.56 -37.30
N GLU A 548 -8.82 -13.89 -38.22
CA GLU A 548 -8.91 -12.43 -38.25
C GLU A 548 -10.07 -11.95 -37.37
N GLY A 549 -9.82 -10.97 -36.54
CA GLY A 549 -10.79 -10.26 -35.70
C GLY A 549 -10.92 -8.80 -36.11
N THR A 550 -11.97 -8.15 -35.68
CA THR A 550 -12.21 -6.71 -35.87
C THR A 550 -12.13 -5.96 -34.56
N ILE A 551 -11.66 -4.70 -34.58
CA ILE A 551 -11.60 -3.82 -33.41
C ILE A 551 -12.49 -2.61 -33.65
N ASP A 552 -13.38 -2.34 -32.70
CA ASP A 552 -14.19 -1.13 -32.62
C ASP A 552 -13.67 -0.25 -31.48
N TRP A 553 -13.02 0.85 -31.83
CA TRP A 553 -12.42 1.79 -30.90
C TRP A 553 -13.41 2.87 -30.48
N LYS A 554 -13.45 3.22 -29.20
CA LYS A 554 -14.25 4.33 -28.64
C LYS A 554 -13.49 5.66 -28.75
N LEU A 555 -13.12 6.03 -29.97
CA LEU A 555 -12.43 7.29 -30.24
C LEU A 555 -13.46 8.43 -30.32
N THR A 556 -13.28 9.47 -29.50
CA THR A 556 -14.08 10.72 -29.59
C THR A 556 -13.25 11.84 -30.23
N GLU A 557 -13.92 12.85 -30.78
CA GLU A 557 -13.24 14.02 -31.34
C GLU A 557 -12.47 14.82 -30.26
N ASP A 558 -13.00 14.86 -29.06
CA ASP A 558 -12.36 15.53 -27.93
C ASP A 558 -10.96 14.94 -27.63
N MET A 559 -10.80 13.61 -27.72
CA MET A 559 -9.53 12.95 -27.45
C MET A 559 -8.39 13.42 -28.33
N TYR A 560 -8.62 13.70 -29.62
CA TYR A 560 -7.53 14.09 -30.51
C TYR A 560 -7.49 15.61 -30.84
N ASN A 561 -8.49 16.35 -30.39
CA ASN A 561 -8.52 17.82 -30.52
C ASN A 561 -7.78 18.52 -29.39
N HIS A 562 -7.54 17.86 -28.27
CA HIS A 562 -6.79 18.42 -27.14
C HIS A 562 -5.50 17.61 -26.89
N PRO A 563 -4.38 18.27 -26.58
CA PRO A 563 -3.13 17.58 -26.32
C PRO A 563 -3.19 16.83 -24.99
N GLY A 564 -2.51 15.71 -24.92
CA GLY A 564 -2.40 14.90 -23.67
C GLY A 564 -2.34 13.41 -23.94
N GLU A 565 -2.43 12.69 -22.82
CA GLU A 565 -2.36 11.23 -22.76
C GLU A 565 -3.77 10.67 -22.53
N TYR A 566 -4.27 9.85 -23.47
CA TYR A 566 -5.58 9.23 -23.40
C TYR A 566 -5.48 7.72 -23.43
N VAL A 567 -6.35 7.06 -22.69
CA VAL A 567 -6.58 5.63 -22.86
C VAL A 567 -7.72 5.44 -23.85
N LEU A 568 -7.40 4.85 -24.99
CA LEU A 568 -8.35 4.53 -26.05
C LEU A 568 -8.89 3.13 -25.82
N ASP A 569 -10.10 3.02 -25.33
CA ASP A 569 -10.78 1.74 -25.15
C ASP A 569 -11.40 1.26 -26.46
N GLY A 570 -11.46 -0.07 -26.63
CA GLY A 570 -12.10 -0.70 -27.78
C GLY A 570 -12.69 -2.06 -27.44
N THR A 571 -13.47 -2.60 -28.37
CA THR A 571 -13.96 -3.98 -28.32
C THR A 571 -13.48 -4.72 -29.54
N MET A 572 -12.78 -5.80 -29.32
CA MET A 572 -12.29 -6.70 -30.37
C MET A 572 -13.21 -7.92 -30.46
N LYS A 573 -13.51 -8.36 -31.68
CA LYS A 573 -14.40 -9.49 -31.95
C LYS A 573 -13.70 -10.56 -32.77
N PHE A 574 -13.72 -11.79 -32.24
CA PHE A 574 -13.28 -13.02 -32.93
C PHE A 574 -14.44 -14.03 -32.94
N GLY A 575 -15.15 -14.12 -34.05
CA GLY A 575 -16.36 -14.96 -34.10
C GLY A 575 -17.40 -14.57 -33.05
N LYS A 576 -17.61 -15.44 -32.04
CA LYS A 576 -18.55 -15.18 -30.92
C LYS A 576 -17.87 -14.51 -29.72
N GLU A 577 -16.55 -14.47 -29.66
CA GLU A 577 -15.82 -13.89 -28.55
C GLU A 577 -15.68 -12.37 -28.72
N GLU A 578 -16.00 -11.65 -27.66
CA GLU A 578 -15.76 -10.22 -27.53
C GLU A 578 -14.70 -9.97 -26.43
N VAL A 579 -13.63 -9.26 -26.81
CA VAL A 579 -12.51 -8.97 -25.95
C VAL A 579 -12.34 -7.46 -25.82
N ALA A 580 -12.35 -6.96 -24.60
CA ALA A 580 -12.03 -5.54 -24.35
C ALA A 580 -10.53 -5.32 -24.57
N VAL A 581 -10.20 -4.29 -25.34
CA VAL A 581 -8.83 -3.88 -25.65
C VAL A 581 -8.63 -2.41 -25.35
N SER A 582 -7.37 -1.99 -25.13
CA SER A 582 -7.03 -0.57 -25.02
C SER A 582 -5.67 -0.30 -25.63
N ALA A 583 -5.48 0.92 -26.07
CA ALA A 583 -4.21 1.48 -26.51
C ALA A 583 -4.02 2.88 -25.91
N ASN A 584 -2.79 3.35 -25.81
CA ASN A 584 -2.52 4.73 -25.46
C ASN A 584 -2.62 5.63 -26.69
N LEU A 585 -3.20 6.80 -26.54
CA LEU A 585 -3.22 7.83 -27.56
C LEU A 585 -2.49 9.07 -27.02
N HIS A 586 -1.30 9.33 -27.57
CA HIS A 586 -0.48 10.50 -27.26
C HIS A 586 -0.82 11.61 -28.24
N VAL A 587 -1.44 12.67 -27.78
CA VAL A 587 -1.77 13.83 -28.61
C VAL A 587 -0.80 14.96 -28.30
N LYS A 588 0.12 15.22 -29.22
CA LYS A 588 1.13 16.26 -29.06
C LYS A 588 0.53 17.66 -29.25
N PRO A 589 0.93 18.65 -28.44
CA PRO A 589 0.46 20.02 -28.59
C PRO A 589 0.94 20.67 -29.86
N ILE A 590 0.18 21.61 -30.40
CA ILE A 590 0.63 22.62 -31.35
C ILE A 590 0.78 23.94 -30.58
N ILE A 591 2.00 24.33 -30.26
CA ILE A 591 2.26 25.57 -29.56
C ILE A 591 2.47 26.68 -30.60
N VAL A 592 1.56 27.67 -30.61
CA VAL A 592 1.58 28.80 -31.56
C VAL A 592 2.27 30.05 -31.02
N ALA A 593 2.28 30.19 -29.69
CA ALA A 593 2.94 31.27 -28.96
C ALA A 593 3.39 30.78 -27.58
N VAL A 594 4.09 31.58 -26.85
CA VAL A 594 4.40 31.38 -25.43
C VAL A 594 3.85 32.54 -24.62
N GLN A 595 3.49 32.29 -23.38
CA GLN A 595 2.92 33.27 -22.49
C GLN A 595 3.95 34.41 -22.24
N ASN A 596 3.49 35.67 -22.30
CA ASN A 596 4.25 36.78 -21.82
C ASN A 596 4.10 36.93 -20.30
N TYR A 597 5.08 37.53 -19.68
CA TYR A 597 5.10 37.71 -18.23
C TYR A 597 5.01 39.20 -17.87
N THR A 598 4.23 39.53 -16.85
CA THR A 598 4.15 40.89 -16.35
C THR A 598 4.35 40.90 -14.85
N ARG A 599 5.22 41.82 -14.37
CA ARG A 599 5.50 41.95 -12.95
C ARG A 599 5.82 43.42 -12.60
N ALA A 600 5.48 43.82 -11.37
CA ALA A 600 6.02 45.02 -10.78
C ALA A 600 7.22 44.72 -9.87
N THR A 601 8.10 45.71 -9.75
CA THR A 601 9.20 45.71 -8.80
C THR A 601 9.31 47.13 -8.16
N VAL A 602 10.17 47.28 -7.17
CA VAL A 602 10.45 48.58 -6.58
C VAL A 602 11.80 49.14 -7.10
N LYS A 603 12.01 50.46 -6.96
CA LYS A 603 13.24 51.11 -7.38
C LYS A 603 14.50 50.38 -6.92
N GLY A 604 15.41 50.08 -7.86
CA GLY A 604 16.70 49.41 -7.60
C GLY A 604 16.64 47.90 -7.30
N LEU A 605 15.45 47.28 -7.30
CA LEU A 605 15.33 45.85 -7.10
C LEU A 605 15.15 45.11 -8.43
N VAL A 606 16.15 44.33 -8.83
CA VAL A 606 16.05 43.43 -9.97
C VAL A 606 15.18 42.22 -9.58
N PRO A 607 13.98 42.05 -10.18
CA PRO A 607 13.09 40.97 -9.82
C PRO A 607 13.57 39.63 -10.39
N THR A 608 13.31 38.56 -9.67
CA THR A 608 13.47 37.21 -10.20
C THR A 608 12.37 36.92 -11.21
N LEU A 609 12.71 36.53 -12.42
CA LEU A 609 11.78 36.10 -13.45
C LEU A 609 11.55 34.60 -13.41
N PRO A 610 10.40 34.11 -13.90
CA PRO A 610 10.10 32.68 -13.89
C PRO A 610 11.10 31.90 -14.75
N SER A 611 11.43 30.69 -14.35
CA SER A 611 12.32 29.80 -15.08
C SER A 611 11.60 29.00 -16.20
N THR A 612 10.26 29.02 -16.18
CA THR A 612 9.41 28.37 -17.19
C THR A 612 8.25 29.29 -17.55
N LEU A 613 7.71 29.12 -18.77
CA LEU A 613 6.50 29.78 -19.24
C LEU A 613 5.59 28.77 -19.92
N ALA A 614 4.27 28.98 -19.84
CA ALA A 614 3.29 28.19 -20.56
C ALA A 614 3.34 28.44 -22.07
N GLY A 615 3.19 27.42 -22.87
CA GLY A 615 2.88 27.50 -24.28
C GLY A 615 1.42 27.91 -24.49
N ILE A 616 1.09 28.51 -25.64
CA ILE A 616 -0.27 28.89 -26.03
C ILE A 616 -0.69 28.00 -27.21
N LEU A 617 -1.81 27.32 -27.06
CA LEU A 617 -2.45 26.52 -28.09
C LEU A 617 -3.19 27.42 -29.13
N PRO A 618 -3.60 26.86 -30.29
CA PRO A 618 -4.31 27.65 -31.31
C PRO A 618 -5.65 28.26 -30.85
N ASP A 619 -6.29 27.70 -29.82
CA ASP A 619 -7.52 28.20 -29.21
C ASP A 619 -7.25 29.29 -28.14
N GLY A 620 -5.99 29.64 -27.89
CA GLY A 620 -5.58 30.62 -26.90
C GLY A 620 -5.40 30.08 -25.48
N THR A 621 -5.66 28.80 -25.24
CA THR A 621 -5.44 28.19 -23.92
C THR A 621 -3.96 27.92 -23.66
N SER A 622 -3.57 27.93 -22.39
CA SER A 622 -2.21 27.61 -21.93
C SER A 622 -1.98 26.11 -21.85
N TYR A 623 -0.77 25.66 -22.18
CA TYR A 623 -0.39 24.25 -22.09
C TYR A 623 1.09 24.06 -21.78
N GLY A 624 1.41 23.14 -20.87
CA GLY A 624 2.77 22.75 -20.52
C GLY A 624 3.54 23.87 -19.79
N ALA A 625 4.79 23.55 -19.42
CA ALA A 625 5.75 24.49 -18.84
C ALA A 625 7.08 24.33 -19.56
N TYR A 626 7.47 25.35 -20.28
CA TYR A 626 8.66 25.33 -21.14
C TYR A 626 9.78 26.18 -20.53
N PRO A 627 11.03 25.70 -20.49
CA PRO A 627 12.17 26.44 -19.95
C PRO A 627 12.36 27.78 -20.68
N VAL A 628 12.62 28.85 -19.92
CA VAL A 628 12.91 30.16 -20.44
C VAL A 628 14.25 30.71 -19.94
N THR A 629 15.01 31.26 -20.84
CA THR A 629 16.25 32.03 -20.53
C THR A 629 16.01 33.48 -20.82
N TRP A 630 16.03 34.33 -19.78
CA TRP A 630 15.81 35.75 -19.88
C TRP A 630 17.09 36.51 -20.13
N ASP A 631 17.00 37.62 -20.90
CA ASP A 631 18.07 38.62 -20.98
C ASP A 631 18.26 39.24 -19.60
N SER A 632 19.49 39.71 -19.31
CA SER A 632 19.82 40.32 -18.02
C SER A 632 19.14 41.68 -17.84
N ILE A 633 18.64 41.93 -16.63
CA ILE A 633 18.13 43.21 -16.18
C ILE A 633 19.24 43.92 -15.42
N LYS A 634 19.47 45.19 -15.69
CA LYS A 634 20.39 46.03 -14.94
C LYS A 634 19.64 46.86 -13.90
N GLU A 635 20.24 47.07 -12.73
CA GLU A 635 19.67 47.96 -11.71
C GLU A 635 19.43 49.37 -12.26
N SER A 636 20.29 49.85 -13.17
CA SER A 636 20.15 51.15 -13.84
C SER A 636 18.89 51.29 -14.69
N ASP A 637 18.27 50.16 -15.08
CA ASP A 637 17.03 50.15 -15.86
C ASP A 637 15.80 50.35 -14.95
N LEU A 638 15.99 50.34 -13.63
CA LEU A 638 14.95 50.32 -12.58
C LEU A 638 15.08 51.52 -11.63
N GLU A 639 15.64 52.66 -12.09
CA GLU A 639 15.95 53.80 -11.22
C GLU A 639 14.78 54.74 -10.94
N ASN A 640 13.74 54.78 -11.79
CA ASN A 640 12.64 55.70 -11.62
C ASN A 640 11.31 54.96 -11.43
N VAL A 641 10.53 55.45 -10.47
CA VAL A 641 9.16 54.99 -10.31
C VAL A 641 8.34 55.35 -11.56
N GLY A 642 7.61 54.38 -12.10
CA GLY A 642 6.84 54.50 -13.33
C GLY A 642 7.56 53.98 -14.58
N ASP A 643 8.86 53.69 -14.51
CA ASP A 643 9.58 53.05 -15.62
C ASP A 643 8.98 51.69 -15.97
N VAL A 644 8.94 51.36 -17.27
CA VAL A 644 8.48 50.06 -17.80
C VAL A 644 9.61 49.44 -18.61
N VAL A 645 10.18 48.37 -18.08
CA VAL A 645 11.28 47.63 -18.71
C VAL A 645 10.74 46.37 -19.40
N LYS A 646 11.10 46.19 -20.66
CA LYS A 646 10.77 44.98 -21.42
C LYS A 646 11.99 44.10 -21.58
N VAL A 647 11.93 42.88 -21.06
CA VAL A 647 13.00 41.87 -21.08
C VAL A 647 12.60 40.74 -22.02
N LYS A 648 13.49 40.39 -22.93
CA LYS A 648 13.26 39.26 -23.83
C LYS A 648 13.65 37.95 -23.15
N GLY A 649 12.82 36.92 -23.35
CA GLY A 649 13.06 35.57 -22.95
C GLY A 649 13.09 34.63 -24.16
N LYS A 650 14.04 33.74 -24.19
CA LYS A 650 14.11 32.61 -25.15
C LYS A 650 13.50 31.40 -24.48
N VAL A 651 12.45 30.89 -25.10
CA VAL A 651 11.69 29.73 -24.60
C VAL A 651 11.98 28.53 -25.52
N ASP A 652 12.46 27.45 -24.97
CA ASP A 652 12.64 26.19 -25.71
C ASP A 652 11.35 25.37 -25.67
N VAL A 653 10.67 25.29 -26.80
CA VAL A 653 9.46 24.48 -26.99
C VAL A 653 9.82 23.25 -27.80
N GLU A 654 10.18 22.19 -27.12
CA GLU A 654 10.56 20.89 -27.73
C GLU A 654 11.62 21.03 -28.84
N GLY A 655 12.65 21.82 -28.60
CA GLY A 655 13.75 22.08 -29.54
C GLY A 655 13.47 23.21 -30.52
N LYS A 656 12.31 23.89 -30.44
CA LYS A 656 12.00 25.09 -31.21
C LYS A 656 12.10 26.31 -30.33
N GLU A 657 13.01 27.27 -30.65
CA GLU A 657 13.10 28.51 -29.93
C GLU A 657 11.93 29.44 -30.26
N MET A 658 11.22 29.90 -29.19
CA MET A 658 10.20 30.95 -29.26
C MET A 658 10.60 32.12 -28.37
N THR A 659 10.03 33.29 -28.60
CA THR A 659 10.34 34.49 -27.82
C THR A 659 9.18 34.90 -26.95
N ALA A 660 9.44 35.12 -25.65
CA ALA A 660 8.53 35.72 -24.69
C ALA A 660 9.03 37.13 -24.31
N THR A 661 8.14 37.94 -23.77
CA THR A 661 8.46 39.26 -23.23
C THR A 661 8.02 39.31 -21.75
N ALA A 662 8.96 39.66 -20.86
CA ALA A 662 8.61 40.09 -19.51
C ALA A 662 8.48 41.62 -19.49
N THR A 663 7.36 42.15 -19.01
CA THR A 663 7.11 43.56 -18.79
C THR A 663 7.19 43.83 -17.29
N ILE A 664 8.19 44.62 -16.89
CA ILE A 664 8.46 44.95 -15.49
C ILE A 664 8.17 46.45 -15.29
N ARG A 665 7.28 46.75 -14.34
CA ARG A 665 6.98 48.15 -13.97
C ARG A 665 7.61 48.44 -12.60
N VAL A 666 8.28 49.59 -12.51
CA VAL A 666 8.84 50.09 -11.25
C VAL A 666 7.77 50.86 -10.47
N ALA A 667 7.41 50.32 -9.30
CA ALA A 667 6.42 50.88 -8.39
C ALA A 667 7.06 51.59 -7.19
N GLU A 668 6.29 52.45 -6.50
CA GLU A 668 6.72 53.02 -5.21
C GLU A 668 6.82 51.89 -4.15
N GLY A 669 7.84 51.95 -3.29
CA GLY A 669 8.05 51.06 -2.20
C GLY A 669 9.48 50.92 -1.73
N GLU A 670 9.72 50.04 -0.76
CA GLU A 670 11.06 49.68 -0.31
C GLU A 670 11.57 48.48 -1.08
N VAL A 671 12.91 48.31 -1.10
CA VAL A 671 13.58 47.15 -1.76
C VAL A 671 13.34 45.87 -0.95
N LYS A 672 12.19 45.29 -1.13
CA LYS A 672 11.82 43.96 -0.59
C LYS A 672 10.83 43.27 -1.55
N GLU A 673 11.23 42.17 -2.11
CA GLU A 673 10.47 41.47 -3.11
C GLU A 673 9.38 40.56 -2.48
N ALA A 674 8.16 40.58 -3.02
CA ALA A 674 7.15 39.59 -2.75
C ALA A 674 7.48 38.28 -3.51
N VAL A 675 7.37 37.13 -2.86
CA VAL A 675 7.75 35.85 -3.40
C VAL A 675 6.57 34.90 -3.28
N ASN A 676 6.27 34.15 -4.34
CA ASN A 676 5.38 32.99 -4.26
C ASN A 676 6.10 31.87 -3.57
N ILE A 677 5.61 31.45 -2.39
CA ILE A 677 6.20 30.39 -1.57
C ILE A 677 5.43 29.06 -1.66
N ALA A 678 4.35 28.98 -2.43
CA ALA A 678 3.64 27.72 -2.60
C ALA A 678 4.57 26.60 -3.09
N PRO A 679 5.44 26.78 -4.10
CA PRO A 679 6.40 25.74 -4.52
C PRO A 679 7.51 25.42 -3.51
N LYS A 680 7.69 26.25 -2.45
CA LYS A 680 8.71 26.06 -1.42
C LYS A 680 8.20 25.22 -0.22
N TYR A 681 7.10 24.53 -0.38
CA TYR A 681 6.52 23.72 0.69
C TYR A 681 7.51 22.66 1.21
N LYS A 682 7.48 22.41 2.51
CA LYS A 682 8.10 21.24 3.14
C LYS A 682 7.18 20.02 3.01
N THR A 683 5.90 20.22 3.29
CA THR A 683 4.86 19.22 3.04
C THR A 683 3.66 19.88 2.38
N LEU A 684 3.09 19.19 1.39
CA LEU A 684 1.84 19.53 0.74
C LEU A 684 0.91 18.34 0.90
N LYS A 685 -0.27 18.56 1.50
CA LYS A 685 -1.22 17.49 1.83
C LYS A 685 -2.64 17.90 1.48
N GLU A 686 -3.41 16.94 1.02
CA GLU A 686 -4.84 17.03 0.80
C GLU A 686 -5.62 16.21 1.83
N SER A 687 -6.84 16.60 2.16
CA SER A 687 -7.74 15.80 2.99
C SER A 687 -8.43 14.69 2.21
N CYS A 688 -8.58 14.88 0.91
CA CYS A 688 -9.14 13.93 -0.06
C CYS A 688 -8.77 14.38 -1.47
N GLY A 689 -8.85 13.50 -2.45
CA GLY A 689 -8.57 13.82 -3.85
C GLY A 689 -8.94 12.68 -4.80
N GLU A 690 -9.00 12.99 -6.09
CA GLU A 690 -9.14 12.00 -7.14
C GLU A 690 -7.79 11.30 -7.37
N PRO A 691 -7.68 9.98 -7.21
CA PRO A 691 -6.40 9.28 -7.37
C PRO A 691 -5.76 9.41 -8.76
N ALA A 692 -6.54 9.76 -9.78
CA ALA A 692 -6.05 9.99 -11.12
C ALA A 692 -5.51 11.43 -11.32
N ASP A 693 -5.86 12.36 -10.43
CA ASP A 693 -5.40 13.73 -10.45
C ASP A 693 -4.00 13.87 -9.79
N ASN A 694 -3.37 15.00 -9.98
CA ASN A 694 -2.02 15.27 -9.46
C ASN A 694 -2.04 16.48 -8.52
N LEU A 695 -1.92 16.27 -7.23
CA LEU A 695 -1.85 17.35 -6.24
C LEU A 695 -0.71 18.36 -6.53
N LEU A 696 0.42 17.88 -7.05
CA LEU A 696 1.58 18.75 -7.32
C LEU A 696 1.32 19.73 -8.48
N SER A 697 0.32 19.48 -9.32
CA SER A 697 -0.04 20.39 -10.40
C SER A 697 -0.53 21.76 -9.92
N ILE A 698 -1.00 21.87 -8.68
CA ILE A 698 -1.46 23.15 -8.13
C ILE A 698 -0.33 24.10 -7.72
N VAL A 699 0.92 23.70 -7.84
CA VAL A 699 2.12 24.52 -7.47
C VAL A 699 3.22 24.47 -8.53
N ASP A 700 2.90 24.05 -9.75
CA ASP A 700 3.88 23.86 -10.83
C ASP A 700 4.09 25.14 -11.66
N GLY A 701 3.35 26.20 -11.39
CA GLY A 701 3.39 27.48 -12.09
C GLY A 701 2.58 27.49 -13.40
N VAL A 702 1.75 26.47 -13.64
CA VAL A 702 0.95 26.33 -14.86
C VAL A 702 -0.54 26.37 -14.50
N ASN A 703 -1.18 27.49 -14.73
CA ASN A 703 -2.62 27.68 -14.54
C ASN A 703 -3.43 27.09 -15.70
N ASN A 704 -3.37 25.80 -15.88
CA ASN A 704 -3.92 25.10 -17.03
C ASN A 704 -5.43 24.92 -16.93
N VAL A 705 -6.16 25.26 -18.00
CA VAL A 705 -7.62 25.12 -18.08
C VAL A 705 -8.05 23.82 -18.78
N LEU A 706 -7.12 22.98 -19.21
CA LEU A 706 -7.46 21.71 -19.86
C LEU A 706 -7.91 20.66 -18.84
N ASN A 707 -8.96 19.94 -19.18
CA ASN A 707 -9.51 18.85 -18.37
C ASN A 707 -8.60 17.60 -18.46
N LYS A 708 -7.45 17.64 -17.76
CA LYS A 708 -6.47 16.55 -17.69
C LYS A 708 -6.18 16.17 -16.24
N PRO A 709 -6.30 14.89 -15.88
CA PRO A 709 -6.07 14.44 -14.50
C PRO A 709 -4.68 14.77 -13.94
N ASN A 710 -3.64 14.71 -14.76
CA ASN A 710 -2.27 15.01 -14.35
C ASN A 710 -1.93 16.53 -14.27
N MET A 711 -2.86 17.41 -14.60
CA MET A 711 -2.66 18.86 -14.65
C MET A 711 -3.63 19.62 -13.74
N ARG A 712 -4.29 18.93 -12.85
CA ARG A 712 -5.26 19.47 -11.90
C ARG A 712 -5.32 18.62 -10.65
N TRP A 713 -5.99 19.14 -9.64
CA TRP A 713 -6.47 18.43 -8.47
C TRP A 713 -7.98 18.64 -8.32
N THR A 714 -8.75 17.59 -7.96
CA THR A 714 -10.18 17.63 -7.64
C THR A 714 -10.54 16.70 -6.49
N ASN A 715 -11.69 16.95 -5.82
CA ASN A 715 -12.28 16.04 -4.85
C ASN A 715 -13.28 15.05 -5.46
N TRP A 716 -13.15 14.71 -6.73
CA TRP A 716 -14.12 13.92 -7.50
C TRP A 716 -14.60 12.65 -6.80
N ASN A 717 -13.72 11.77 -6.34
CA ASN A 717 -14.12 10.51 -5.70
C ASN A 717 -14.72 10.68 -4.31
N ASP A 718 -14.39 11.76 -3.63
CA ASP A 718 -14.68 11.97 -2.21
C ASP A 718 -15.72 13.08 -1.96
N HIS A 719 -16.26 13.71 -3.01
CA HIS A 719 -17.14 14.88 -2.89
C HIS A 719 -18.41 14.64 -2.06
N LEU A 720 -18.96 13.42 -2.07
CA LEU A 720 -20.12 13.06 -1.25
C LEU A 720 -19.76 12.82 0.22
N LEU A 721 -18.49 12.51 0.50
CA LEU A 721 -17.99 12.21 1.84
C LEU A 721 -17.30 13.41 2.47
N ASN A 722 -16.66 14.23 1.65
CA ASN A 722 -15.98 15.44 2.08
C ASN A 722 -16.36 16.63 1.17
N SER A 723 -17.43 17.32 1.56
CA SER A 723 -17.93 18.50 0.86
C SER A 723 -17.10 19.76 1.09
N SER A 724 -16.08 19.69 1.94
CA SER A 724 -15.18 20.81 2.26
C SER A 724 -13.72 20.34 2.29
N PRO A 725 -13.17 19.93 1.12
CA PRO A 725 -11.80 19.45 1.03
C PRO A 725 -10.80 20.53 1.42
N THR A 726 -9.69 20.09 1.98
CA THR A 726 -8.65 20.95 2.53
C THR A 726 -7.30 20.60 1.96
N ILE A 727 -6.54 21.61 1.55
CA ILE A 727 -5.13 21.51 1.15
C ILE A 727 -4.29 22.21 2.20
N THR A 728 -3.25 21.54 2.70
CA THR A 728 -2.39 22.03 3.78
C THR A 728 -0.94 22.11 3.31
N PHE A 729 -0.37 23.29 3.44
CA PHE A 729 1.05 23.60 3.21
C PHE A 729 1.76 23.70 4.55
N THR A 730 3.00 23.22 4.62
CA THR A 730 3.93 23.55 5.71
C THR A 730 5.27 23.99 5.13
N TRP A 731 5.99 24.84 5.84
CA TRP A 731 7.32 25.32 5.48
C TRP A 731 8.32 25.14 6.63
N ASP A 732 9.62 25.15 6.30
CA ASP A 732 10.68 25.08 7.32
C ASP A 732 10.82 26.40 8.11
N GLU A 733 10.42 27.53 7.51
CA GLU A 733 10.51 28.87 8.07
C GLU A 733 9.13 29.50 8.26
N VAL A 734 9.06 30.55 9.07
CA VAL A 734 7.86 31.39 9.21
C VAL A 734 7.93 32.49 8.14
N TYR A 735 6.92 32.57 7.29
CA TYR A 735 6.77 33.61 6.28
C TYR A 735 5.72 34.65 6.67
N GLU A 736 5.86 35.86 6.13
CA GLU A 736 4.83 36.90 6.19
C GLU A 736 3.98 36.84 4.94
N LEU A 737 2.74 36.35 5.04
CA LEU A 737 1.83 36.13 3.92
C LEU A 737 0.91 37.31 3.70
N ALA A 738 0.70 37.71 2.44
CA ALA A 738 -0.15 38.84 2.06
C ALA A 738 -1.38 38.46 1.25
N SER A 739 -1.26 37.44 0.37
CA SER A 739 -2.35 37.04 -0.53
C SER A 739 -2.17 35.62 -1.06
N ILE A 740 -3.25 35.09 -1.62
CA ILE A 740 -3.29 33.84 -2.36
C ILE A 740 -3.94 34.13 -3.73
N ASN A 741 -3.34 33.62 -4.80
CA ASN A 741 -3.98 33.51 -6.10
C ASN A 741 -4.39 32.05 -6.31
N ALA A 742 -5.65 31.81 -6.62
CA ALA A 742 -6.20 30.49 -6.89
C ALA A 742 -6.83 30.43 -8.28
N TRP A 743 -6.52 29.38 -9.04
CA TRP A 743 -7.21 29.04 -10.29
C TRP A 743 -8.04 27.78 -10.03
N PHE A 744 -9.34 28.00 -9.86
CA PHE A 744 -10.29 26.91 -9.67
C PHE A 744 -10.52 26.20 -11.00
N PHE A 745 -10.39 24.89 -10.99
CA PHE A 745 -10.73 24.08 -12.15
C PHE A 745 -12.25 23.99 -12.34
N GLY A 746 -12.73 24.04 -13.58
CA GLY A 746 -14.14 23.88 -13.90
C GLY A 746 -14.38 23.17 -15.21
N ASP A 747 -15.35 22.24 -15.17
CA ASP A 747 -15.91 21.54 -16.32
C ASP A 747 -17.44 21.31 -16.11
N ALA A 748 -18.02 20.32 -16.80
CA ALA A 748 -19.44 20.01 -16.67
C ALA A 748 -19.89 19.60 -15.25
N ASN A 749 -18.97 19.12 -14.40
CA ASN A 749 -19.25 18.58 -13.06
C ASN A 749 -18.49 19.29 -11.95
N VAL A 750 -17.41 20.00 -12.28
CA VAL A 750 -16.56 20.73 -11.34
C VAL A 750 -16.85 22.20 -11.41
N SER A 751 -17.13 22.84 -10.30
CA SER A 751 -17.47 24.27 -10.21
C SER A 751 -16.51 25.02 -9.31
N ALA A 752 -16.55 26.35 -9.35
CA ALA A 752 -15.93 27.17 -8.32
C ALA A 752 -16.54 26.83 -6.95
N PRO A 753 -15.80 26.99 -5.85
CA PRO A 753 -16.29 26.72 -4.51
C PRO A 753 -17.43 27.69 -4.13
N GLU A 754 -18.34 27.24 -3.26
CA GLU A 754 -19.32 28.11 -2.60
C GLU A 754 -18.64 29.11 -1.67
N SER A 755 -17.63 28.67 -0.97
CA SER A 755 -16.81 29.50 -0.09
C SER A 755 -15.41 28.88 0.08
N VAL A 756 -14.46 29.75 0.44
CA VAL A 756 -13.10 29.37 0.83
C VAL A 756 -12.88 29.81 2.28
N THR A 757 -12.25 28.95 3.06
CA THR A 757 -11.74 29.27 4.40
C THR A 757 -10.23 29.11 4.41
N ILE A 758 -9.51 30.10 4.92
CA ILE A 758 -8.06 30.05 5.06
C ILE A 758 -7.71 30.08 6.55
N ALA A 759 -6.91 29.15 7.00
CA ALA A 759 -6.36 29.16 8.34
C ALA A 759 -4.84 29.06 8.31
N VAL A 760 -4.15 29.79 9.17
CA VAL A 760 -2.69 29.83 9.25
C VAL A 760 -2.22 29.40 10.63
N SER A 761 -0.98 28.91 10.69
CA SER A 761 -0.32 28.53 11.94
C SER A 761 1.15 28.95 11.90
N ASP A 762 1.66 29.55 12.96
CA ASP A 762 3.08 29.93 13.12
C ASP A 762 3.91 28.80 13.76
N ASP A 763 3.28 27.85 14.44
CA ASP A 763 3.91 26.69 15.05
C ASP A 763 3.73 25.38 14.23
N GLY A 764 2.84 25.39 13.23
CA GLY A 764 2.52 24.24 12.38
C GLY A 764 1.45 23.31 12.93
N GLU A 765 0.94 23.56 14.14
CA GLU A 765 -0.04 22.72 14.83
C GLU A 765 -1.36 23.44 15.13
N ASN A 766 -1.28 24.66 15.65
CA ASN A 766 -2.44 25.46 16.05
C ASN A 766 -2.86 26.41 14.92
N PHE A 767 -3.95 26.07 14.24
CA PHE A 767 -4.47 26.84 13.11
C PHE A 767 -5.50 27.86 13.56
N LYS A 768 -5.38 29.08 13.06
CA LYS A 768 -6.32 30.20 13.26
C LYS A 768 -6.85 30.63 11.91
N GLU A 769 -8.17 30.72 11.77
CA GLU A 769 -8.80 31.31 10.58
C GLU A 769 -8.43 32.78 10.44
N VAL A 770 -8.26 33.22 9.18
CA VAL A 770 -7.87 34.57 8.82
C VAL A 770 -8.91 35.19 7.88
N GLU A 771 -9.15 36.49 8.10
CA GLU A 771 -10.04 37.25 7.24
C GLU A 771 -9.30 37.75 5.99
N PHE A 772 -9.99 37.69 4.85
CA PHE A 772 -9.49 38.14 3.58
C PHE A 772 -10.61 38.71 2.72
N THR A 773 -10.25 39.53 1.72
CA THR A 773 -11.16 40.06 0.71
C THR A 773 -10.94 39.30 -0.60
N HIS A 774 -12.01 39.10 -1.35
CA HIS A 774 -11.97 38.43 -2.65
C HIS A 774 -13.12 38.95 -3.54
N GLY A 775 -13.00 38.77 -4.86
CA GLY A 775 -14.09 38.86 -5.82
C GLY A 775 -14.89 37.58 -5.90
N ASP A 776 -15.75 37.44 -6.92
CA ASP A 776 -16.45 36.19 -7.18
C ASP A 776 -15.44 35.10 -7.53
N TYR A 777 -15.64 33.88 -6.96
CA TYR A 777 -14.85 32.73 -7.35
C TYR A 777 -15.22 32.28 -8.75
N GLN A 778 -14.24 32.23 -9.65
CA GLN A 778 -14.44 31.89 -11.05
C GLN A 778 -13.61 30.65 -11.42
N VAL A 779 -14.20 29.77 -12.24
CA VAL A 779 -13.47 28.63 -12.80
C VAL A 779 -12.55 29.08 -13.93
N ASN A 780 -11.41 28.42 -14.05
CA ASN A 780 -10.43 28.60 -15.13
C ASN A 780 -9.90 30.05 -15.26
N GLN A 781 -10.02 30.84 -14.21
CA GLN A 781 -9.52 32.20 -14.10
C GLN A 781 -8.90 32.44 -12.72
N LYS A 782 -8.03 33.45 -12.63
CA LYS A 782 -7.42 33.86 -11.37
C LYS A 782 -8.48 34.41 -10.40
N SER A 783 -8.59 33.84 -9.25
CA SER A 783 -9.28 34.39 -8.08
C SER A 783 -8.24 34.82 -7.07
N GLU A 784 -8.24 36.13 -6.76
CA GLU A 784 -7.29 36.72 -5.83
C GLU A 784 -7.94 36.87 -4.44
N LEU A 785 -7.25 36.34 -3.41
CA LEU A 785 -7.67 36.37 -2.02
C LEU A 785 -6.65 37.14 -1.22
N VAL A 786 -7.00 38.34 -0.75
CA VAL A 786 -6.10 39.27 -0.11
C VAL A 786 -6.35 39.30 1.37
N PHE A 787 -5.36 38.96 2.17
CA PHE A 787 -5.49 39.03 3.64
C PHE A 787 -5.69 40.47 4.11
N ASN A 788 -6.65 40.67 5.04
CA ASN A 788 -6.91 41.99 5.61
C ASN A 788 -5.69 42.52 6.37
N GLU A 789 -4.91 41.59 6.96
CA GLU A 789 -3.64 41.89 7.62
C GLU A 789 -2.59 40.83 7.20
N VAL A 790 -1.32 41.22 7.14
CA VAL A 790 -0.21 40.31 6.89
C VAL A 790 -0.16 39.23 7.97
N GLN A 791 -0.14 38.00 7.57
CA GLN A 791 -0.14 36.84 8.44
C GLN A 791 1.26 36.22 8.59
N LYS A 792 1.67 35.90 9.81
CA LYS A 792 2.89 35.11 10.04
C LYS A 792 2.51 33.64 10.10
N ALA A 793 3.12 32.84 9.22
CA ALA A 793 2.75 31.45 9.07
C ALA A 793 3.93 30.52 8.73
N ARG A 794 3.98 29.39 9.40
CA ARG A 794 4.78 28.21 9.05
C ARG A 794 3.92 27.15 8.37
N ALA A 795 2.59 27.26 8.51
CA ALA A 795 1.64 26.39 7.83
C ALA A 795 0.41 27.18 7.40
N LEU A 796 -0.22 26.75 6.32
CA LEU A 796 -1.46 27.30 5.78
C LEU A 796 -2.39 26.16 5.39
N ARG A 797 -3.66 26.30 5.74
CA ARG A 797 -4.73 25.40 5.38
C ARG A 797 -5.74 26.13 4.51
N PHE A 798 -5.96 25.63 3.30
CA PHE A 798 -6.87 26.17 2.31
C PHE A 798 -8.04 25.19 2.16
N THR A 799 -9.23 25.59 2.60
CA THR A 799 -10.44 24.75 2.61
C THR A 799 -11.45 25.31 1.62
N MET A 800 -11.97 24.48 0.74
CA MET A 800 -12.96 24.85 -0.28
C MET A 800 -14.28 24.15 0.01
N LYS A 801 -15.39 24.88 0.14
CA LYS A 801 -16.72 24.30 0.24
C LYS A 801 -17.32 24.14 -1.14
N GLN A 802 -17.72 22.93 -1.50
CA GLN A 802 -18.37 22.67 -2.79
C GLN A 802 -19.82 23.21 -2.84
N VAL A 803 -20.31 23.46 -4.05
CA VAL A 803 -21.73 23.82 -4.29
C VAL A 803 -22.59 22.56 -4.35
N GLY A 804 -23.49 22.37 -3.41
CA GLY A 804 -24.40 21.23 -3.38
C GLY A 804 -23.66 19.89 -3.39
N THR A 805 -23.97 19.03 -4.37
CA THR A 805 -23.32 17.72 -4.59
C THR A 805 -22.30 17.75 -5.74
N GLY A 806 -21.89 18.94 -6.20
CA GLY A 806 -20.87 19.11 -7.23
C GLY A 806 -19.47 18.84 -6.70
N TYR A 807 -18.46 19.10 -7.51
CA TYR A 807 -17.06 18.94 -7.16
C TYR A 807 -16.36 20.30 -7.13
N VAL A 808 -15.22 20.37 -6.45
CA VAL A 808 -14.29 21.49 -6.55
C VAL A 808 -12.91 21.01 -7.00
N GLY A 809 -12.15 21.89 -7.62
CA GLY A 809 -10.80 21.57 -8.07
C GLY A 809 -9.92 22.79 -8.23
N LEU A 810 -8.63 22.56 -8.37
CA LEU A 810 -7.59 23.57 -8.58
C LEU A 810 -6.67 23.15 -9.72
N THR A 811 -6.23 24.13 -10.50
CA THR A 811 -5.14 23.96 -11.47
C THR A 811 -3.86 24.66 -10.99
N GLU A 812 -3.98 25.73 -10.18
CA GLU A 812 -2.82 26.42 -9.61
C GLU A 812 -3.20 27.13 -8.31
N LEU A 813 -2.25 27.23 -7.39
CA LEU A 813 -2.36 27.98 -6.15
C LEU A 813 -1.03 28.66 -5.83
N GLU A 814 -1.00 29.97 -5.84
CA GLU A 814 0.15 30.78 -5.46
C GLU A 814 -0.07 31.39 -4.08
N ILE A 815 0.93 31.34 -3.22
CA ILE A 815 0.91 31.94 -1.88
C ILE A 815 2.00 33.01 -1.80
N TRP A 816 1.59 34.26 -1.69
CA TRP A 816 2.50 35.40 -1.82
C TRP A 816 2.90 35.99 -0.47
N THR A 817 4.20 36.18 -0.27
CA THR A 817 4.74 36.92 0.87
C THR A 817 4.48 38.44 0.74
N SER A 818 4.44 39.12 1.89
CA SER A 818 4.40 40.60 1.87
C SER A 818 5.75 41.18 1.47
N ALA A 819 5.70 42.30 0.77
CA ALA A 819 6.84 43.19 0.58
C ALA A 819 6.45 44.60 1.06
N LYS A 820 7.30 45.22 1.84
CA LYS A 820 6.99 46.54 2.43
C LYS A 820 6.79 47.57 1.32
N GLY A 821 5.65 48.27 1.35
CA GLY A 821 5.29 49.29 0.36
C GLY A 821 4.84 48.74 -0.99
N TYR A 822 4.83 47.42 -1.15
CA TYR A 822 4.46 46.71 -2.36
C TYR A 822 3.64 45.47 -2.03
N THR A 823 2.48 45.29 -2.66
CA THR A 823 1.64 44.12 -2.57
C THR A 823 1.28 43.62 -3.97
N SER A 824 1.16 42.33 -4.19
CA SER A 824 0.84 41.71 -5.49
C SER A 824 -0.46 42.25 -6.12
N ASN A 825 -1.42 42.67 -5.32
CA ASN A 825 -2.73 43.20 -5.75
C ASN A 825 -2.68 44.53 -6.48
N LYS A 826 -1.71 45.39 -6.16
CA LYS A 826 -1.58 46.69 -6.84
C LYS A 826 -0.94 46.57 -8.21
N THR A 827 -0.48 45.41 -8.62
CA THR A 827 0.24 45.15 -9.84
C THR A 827 -0.54 44.35 -10.88
N ALA A 828 -1.70 43.83 -10.52
CA ALA A 828 -2.57 43.08 -11.43
C ALA A 828 -3.28 43.94 -12.48
N GLU A 829 -3.21 45.27 -12.37
CA GLU A 829 -3.82 46.23 -13.30
C GLU A 829 -2.80 46.82 -14.33
N LEU A 830 -1.93 45.96 -14.84
CA LEU A 830 -1.05 46.41 -15.93
C LEU A 830 -1.62 46.01 -17.29
#